data_8d9dd25b1595ec392aa719d784be6bfe
#
_entry.id   8d9dd25b1595ec392aa719d784be6bfe
#
_cell.length_a   1.000
_cell.length_b   1.000
_cell.length_c   1.000
_cell.angle_alpha   90.00
_cell.angle_beta   90.00
_cell.angle_gamma   90.00
#
_symmetry.space_group_name_H-M   'P 1'
#
loop_
_entity.id
_entity.type
_entity.pdbx_description
1 polymer ?
#
loop_
_entity_poly.entity_id
_entity_poly.type
_entity_poly.pdbx_seq_one_letter_code
_entity_poly.pdbx_strand_id
1 'polypeptide(L)'
;MFEILAVAAAVLCAAAILVFVRSCVVYIPNDKIGIVEKKWSGRGSVHAGFIALQGEAGFQPDVLRGGFHFFAPFQFRVHRENLVTIQQGTLAYVFARDGLPMAPSQNLGCNKAANDFTDVAAFLAQGGQKGLQRKILREGTYAINLAQFVVLAEDRVYALPLPGDADVDAKGGIGGILAAVHDDLVARGGFRPLVIREDKLAVVTTHEGQSLPEGTIVAPVVGADPADAARYHHDFQNPETFIDAGGYKGRQLQVLVEGTYYLNARFASWEIVPKTEVPVGFVGVVVSYTGKAGTDLTGEDYRHGELVGADEKGVQATPLLPGKYALNPYAKRVIEVPTTNFILKWQAGAVGSHELDKHLSEVSLITKDAFEPDLPLSVVVNIDYKMAPLVIQRFGDIRKLVEQTLDPMVAAYFKNVGQRKTLIELLQERSDIQERAMAEMRRNFEGYNLTLNEVLIGTPRAKQGDTQIETILRQLRERQVSREQLETYRTKEAAAQQERVLREAEARAKQQTSITESELAVRIAENQGSAAVQKAIKAAEEARQNAAGAADAKRRLAEAEAFQLEAVGQAQAKATELNVAAYGGPELQFQQTVLLRFAEAIERGQVALVPSIQVGSSDGRGTALDAFLAMAVKQQMAAPAPAPAVS
;
A
#
# COMPACT_ATOMS: atom_id res chain seq x y z
N MET A 1 54.32 -84.06 0.50
CA MET A 1 53.87 -83.22 1.65
C MET A 1 54.38 -81.77 1.52
N PHE A 2 55.64 -81.52 1.18
CA PHE A 2 56.18 -80.13 1.00
C PHE A 2 55.50 -79.33 -0.11
N GLU A 3 55.21 -79.95 -1.26
CA GLU A 3 54.55 -79.27 -2.37
C GLU A 3 53.09 -78.84 -2.04
N ILE A 4 52.37 -79.71 -1.32
CA ILE A 4 51.00 -79.39 -0.89
C ILE A 4 50.99 -78.25 0.14
N LEU A 5 51.99 -78.22 1.03
CA LEU A 5 52.14 -77.13 2.00
C LEU A 5 52.53 -75.79 1.31
N ALA A 6 53.37 -75.85 0.27
CA ALA A 6 53.78 -74.71 -0.51
C ALA A 6 52.61 -74.12 -1.31
N VAL A 7 51.78 -74.97 -1.93
CA VAL A 7 50.55 -74.56 -2.64
C VAL A 7 49.53 -73.96 -1.67
N ALA A 8 49.31 -74.63 -0.50
CA ALA A 8 48.42 -74.07 0.51
C ALA A 8 48.89 -72.69 1.05
N ALA A 9 50.18 -72.54 1.28
CA ALA A 9 50.77 -71.23 1.70
C ALA A 9 50.62 -70.16 0.60
N ALA A 10 50.83 -70.54 -0.68
CA ALA A 10 50.63 -69.61 -1.80
C ALA A 10 49.18 -69.13 -1.97
N VAL A 11 48.20 -70.07 -1.79
CA VAL A 11 46.77 -69.76 -1.82
C VAL A 11 46.38 -68.84 -0.63
N LEU A 12 46.92 -69.15 0.57
CA LEU A 12 46.67 -68.28 1.74
C LEU A 12 47.26 -66.89 1.56
N CYS A 13 48.51 -66.81 1.00
CA CYS A 13 49.12 -65.49 0.66
C CYS A 13 48.31 -64.76 -0.39
N ALA A 14 47.88 -65.45 -1.46
CA ALA A 14 47.04 -64.85 -2.48
C ALA A 14 45.69 -64.36 -1.93
N ALA A 15 45.06 -65.14 -1.08
CA ALA A 15 43.82 -64.75 -0.39
C ALA A 15 44.06 -63.59 0.55
N ALA A 16 45.15 -63.57 1.30
CA ALA A 16 45.50 -62.42 2.18
C ALA A 16 45.79 -61.16 1.38
N ILE A 17 46.48 -61.26 0.25
CA ILE A 17 46.72 -60.10 -0.66
C ILE A 17 45.41 -59.61 -1.24
N LEU A 18 44.52 -60.52 -1.67
CA LEU A 18 43.24 -60.15 -2.23
C LEU A 18 42.34 -59.46 -1.18
N VAL A 19 42.33 -59.95 0.06
CA VAL A 19 41.64 -59.35 1.19
C VAL A 19 42.24 -57.96 1.51
N PHE A 20 43.58 -57.87 1.49
CA PHE A 20 44.30 -56.61 1.73
C PHE A 20 43.96 -55.60 0.63
N VAL A 21 44.08 -55.96 -0.65
CA VAL A 21 43.76 -55.07 -1.78
C VAL A 21 42.29 -54.63 -1.70
N ARG A 22 41.38 -55.59 -1.39
CA ARG A 22 39.97 -55.25 -1.20
C ARG A 22 39.73 -54.28 -0.03
N SER A 23 40.52 -54.41 1.03
CA SER A 23 40.42 -53.49 2.19
C SER A 23 41.02 -52.11 1.93
N CYS A 24 41.91 -51.99 0.91
CA CYS A 24 42.44 -50.72 0.46
C CYS A 24 41.45 -49.92 -0.42
N VAL A 25 40.48 -50.57 -1.02
CA VAL A 25 39.52 -49.93 -1.92
C VAL A 25 38.31 -49.46 -1.15
N VAL A 26 38.06 -48.19 -1.19
CA VAL A 26 36.87 -47.55 -0.62
C VAL A 26 36.02 -47.01 -1.77
N TYR A 27 34.84 -47.58 -1.94
CA TYR A 27 33.84 -47.08 -2.87
C TYR A 27 32.90 -46.13 -2.16
N ILE A 28 32.71 -44.91 -2.73
CA ILE A 28 31.77 -43.93 -2.25
C ILE A 28 30.67 -43.75 -3.30
N PRO A 29 29.40 -44.00 -2.96
CA PRO A 29 28.27 -43.73 -3.83
C PRO A 29 28.17 -42.24 -4.19
N ASN A 30 27.54 -41.91 -5.33
CA ASN A 30 27.44 -40.50 -5.80
C ASN A 30 26.54 -39.61 -4.93
N ASP A 31 25.66 -40.21 -4.15
CA ASP A 31 24.78 -39.55 -3.17
C ASP A 31 25.45 -39.33 -1.80
N LYS A 32 26.73 -39.76 -1.65
CA LYS A 32 27.48 -39.67 -0.40
C LYS A 32 28.84 -38.97 -0.57
N ILE A 33 29.37 -38.61 0.56
CA ILE A 33 30.75 -38.10 0.70
C ILE A 33 31.54 -39.02 1.61
N GLY A 34 32.84 -39.06 1.42
CA GLY A 34 33.77 -39.70 2.31
C GLY A 34 34.58 -38.69 3.11
N ILE A 35 34.53 -38.79 4.42
CA ILE A 35 35.34 -37.98 5.34
C ILE A 35 36.50 -38.83 5.79
N VAL A 36 37.71 -38.39 5.53
CA VAL A 36 38.93 -39.12 5.80
C VAL A 36 39.48 -38.78 7.18
N GLU A 37 39.64 -39.77 8.01
CA GLU A 37 40.32 -39.72 9.30
C GLU A 37 41.66 -40.44 9.16
N LYS A 38 42.76 -39.75 9.34
CA LYS A 38 44.12 -40.29 9.36
C LYS A 38 44.49 -40.64 10.80
N LYS A 39 44.61 -41.91 11.12
CA LYS A 39 44.83 -42.41 12.49
C LYS A 39 46.26 -42.12 13.02
N TRP A 40 47.25 -42.19 12.15
CA TRP A 40 48.61 -41.88 12.49
C TRP A 40 49.37 -41.27 11.31
N SER A 41 50.36 -40.45 11.60
CA SER A 41 51.18 -39.76 10.62
C SER A 41 52.63 -39.63 11.13
N GLY A 42 53.59 -39.75 10.22
CA GLY A 42 54.99 -39.43 10.53
C GLY A 42 55.24 -37.96 10.92
N ARG A 43 54.22 -37.09 10.68
CA ARG A 43 54.26 -35.67 11.08
C ARG A 43 53.63 -35.43 12.45
N GLY A 44 53.25 -36.51 13.18
CA GLY A 44 52.59 -36.38 14.47
C GLY A 44 51.05 -36.23 14.34
N SER A 45 50.42 -35.88 15.44
CA SER A 45 49.00 -35.58 15.54
C SER A 45 48.75 -34.08 15.56
N VAL A 46 47.57 -33.66 15.21
CA VAL A 46 47.10 -32.26 15.31
C VAL A 46 47.30 -31.74 16.73
N HIS A 47 47.95 -30.59 16.90
CA HIS A 47 48.22 -30.01 18.22
C HIS A 47 47.05 -29.17 18.75
N ALA A 48 46.32 -28.49 17.84
CA ALA A 48 45.19 -27.63 18.16
C ALA A 48 44.04 -27.96 17.20
N GLY A 49 42.83 -28.13 17.73
CA GLY A 49 41.69 -28.58 16.94
C GLY A 49 41.78 -30.10 16.63
N PHE A 50 41.13 -30.50 15.55
CA PHE A 50 41.08 -31.89 15.10
C PHE A 50 41.19 -32.07 13.59
N ILE A 51 41.24 -30.94 12.84
CA ILE A 51 41.43 -30.94 11.38
C ILE A 51 42.94 -30.83 11.04
N ALA A 52 43.41 -31.78 10.28
CA ALA A 52 44.82 -31.88 9.89
C ALA A 52 45.08 -31.13 8.58
N LEU A 53 45.69 -29.95 8.64
CA LEU A 53 45.98 -29.12 7.47
C LEU A 53 47.30 -29.44 6.78
N GLN A 54 48.27 -30.01 7.51
CA GLN A 54 49.63 -30.26 7.01
C GLN A 54 49.91 -31.78 6.87
N GLY A 55 48.88 -32.60 6.85
CA GLY A 55 48.98 -34.05 6.70
C GLY A 55 49.30 -34.78 8.00
N GLU A 56 49.08 -34.19 9.17
CA GLU A 56 49.12 -34.79 10.49
C GLU A 56 48.07 -35.88 10.63
N ALA A 57 48.08 -36.61 11.74
CA ALA A 57 46.99 -37.50 12.14
C ALA A 57 45.81 -36.64 12.66
N GLY A 58 44.61 -36.93 12.15
CA GLY A 58 43.37 -36.23 12.42
C GLY A 58 42.42 -36.31 11.23
N PHE A 59 41.27 -35.63 11.30
CA PHE A 59 40.34 -35.50 10.17
C PHE A 59 40.98 -34.63 9.08
N GLN A 60 40.92 -35.11 7.83
CA GLN A 60 41.44 -34.37 6.69
C GLN A 60 40.43 -33.31 6.22
N PRO A 61 40.87 -32.15 5.74
CA PRO A 61 39.99 -31.06 5.30
C PRO A 61 39.15 -31.45 4.08
N ASP A 62 39.76 -32.20 3.14
CA ASP A 62 39.11 -32.54 1.88
C ASP A 62 38.10 -33.67 2.06
N VAL A 63 37.00 -33.60 1.31
CA VAL A 63 35.99 -34.68 1.25
C VAL A 63 36.17 -35.46 -0.05
N LEU A 64 35.99 -36.78 0.05
CA LEU A 64 35.99 -37.64 -1.11
C LEU A 64 34.62 -37.63 -1.77
N ARG A 65 34.61 -37.53 -3.07
CA ARG A 65 33.39 -37.59 -3.90
C ARG A 65 33.13 -39.04 -4.36
N GLY A 66 31.97 -39.28 -4.96
CA GLY A 66 31.62 -40.58 -5.51
C GLY A 66 32.71 -41.18 -6.41
N GLY A 67 32.95 -42.46 -6.26
CA GLY A 67 33.96 -43.22 -6.99
C GLY A 67 34.79 -44.17 -6.12
N PHE A 68 35.83 -44.73 -6.73
CA PHE A 68 36.76 -45.62 -6.06
C PHE A 68 37.99 -44.85 -5.59
N HIS A 69 38.28 -45.00 -4.31
CA HIS A 69 39.45 -44.38 -3.66
C HIS A 69 40.30 -45.46 -2.99
N PHE A 70 41.63 -45.21 -2.98
CA PHE A 70 42.57 -46.16 -2.42
C PHE A 70 43.22 -45.60 -1.17
N PHE A 71 43.03 -46.28 -0.06
CA PHE A 71 43.62 -45.87 1.24
C PHE A 71 44.23 -47.08 1.96
N ALA A 72 45.32 -46.86 2.68
CA ALA A 72 45.86 -47.86 3.56
C ALA A 72 44.89 -48.10 4.76
N PRO A 73 44.34 -49.31 4.93
CA PRO A 73 43.24 -49.55 5.88
C PRO A 73 43.66 -49.40 7.35
N PHE A 74 44.93 -49.49 7.67
CA PHE A 74 45.44 -49.32 9.03
C PHE A 74 45.75 -47.85 9.36
N GLN A 75 46.01 -47.02 8.33
CA GLN A 75 46.39 -45.63 8.49
C GLN A 75 45.15 -44.70 8.38
N PHE A 76 44.23 -45.04 7.51
CA PHE A 76 43.09 -44.19 7.21
C PHE A 76 41.78 -44.93 7.57
N ARG A 77 40.83 -44.12 7.97
CA ARG A 77 39.43 -44.51 8.12
C ARG A 77 38.56 -43.57 7.32
N VAL A 78 37.65 -44.07 6.52
CA VAL A 78 36.76 -43.25 5.72
C VAL A 78 35.35 -43.39 6.24
N HIS A 79 34.82 -42.32 6.75
CA HIS A 79 33.44 -42.21 7.18
C HIS A 79 32.58 -41.84 5.98
N ARG A 80 31.48 -42.55 5.75
CA ARG A 80 30.58 -42.31 4.61
C ARG A 80 29.34 -41.67 5.12
N GLU A 81 29.16 -40.38 4.74
CA GLU A 81 28.02 -39.58 5.13
C GLU A 81 27.20 -39.17 3.90
N ASN A 82 25.92 -38.83 4.09
CA ASN A 82 25.08 -38.36 3.02
C ASN A 82 25.49 -36.93 2.64
N LEU A 83 25.29 -36.57 1.37
CA LEU A 83 25.36 -35.16 0.93
C LEU A 83 24.34 -34.34 1.73
N VAL A 84 24.74 -33.13 2.08
CA VAL A 84 23.84 -32.16 2.72
C VAL A 84 22.88 -31.68 1.66
N THR A 85 21.62 -32.03 1.76
CA THR A 85 20.59 -31.59 0.83
C THR A 85 19.59 -30.70 1.58
N ILE A 86 19.46 -29.46 1.12
CA ILE A 86 18.57 -28.47 1.67
C ILE A 86 17.40 -28.34 0.70
N GLN A 87 16.19 -28.51 1.21
CA GLN A 87 14.96 -28.50 0.41
C GLN A 87 14.70 -27.09 -0.16
N GLN A 88 14.01 -27.05 -1.29
CA GLN A 88 13.62 -25.79 -1.91
C GLN A 88 12.74 -24.95 -0.97
N GLY A 89 13.05 -23.65 -0.89
CA GLY A 89 12.33 -22.72 -0.02
C GLY A 89 12.68 -22.86 1.46
N THR A 90 13.79 -23.54 1.79
CA THR A 90 14.31 -23.62 3.16
C THR A 90 15.75 -23.11 3.26
N LEU A 91 16.20 -22.91 4.47
CA LEU A 91 17.56 -22.49 4.83
C LEU A 91 18.19 -23.54 5.72
N ALA A 92 19.53 -23.53 5.80
CA ALA A 92 20.21 -24.28 6.83
C ALA A 92 21.29 -23.45 7.50
N TYR A 93 21.52 -23.72 8.77
CA TYR A 93 22.54 -23.06 9.59
C TYR A 93 23.73 -23.96 9.75
N VAL A 94 24.90 -23.38 9.80
CA VAL A 94 26.15 -24.13 9.91
C VAL A 94 26.82 -23.81 11.23
N PHE A 95 27.25 -24.85 11.93
CA PHE A 95 28.06 -24.76 13.12
C PHE A 95 29.46 -25.33 12.83
N ALA A 96 30.48 -24.51 13.01
CA ALA A 96 31.88 -24.96 12.87
C ALA A 96 32.40 -25.48 14.21
N ARG A 97 32.92 -26.69 14.22
CA ARG A 97 33.49 -27.33 15.43
C ARG A 97 34.89 -26.80 15.75
N ASP A 98 35.66 -26.54 14.72
CA ASP A 98 37.06 -26.04 14.82
C ASP A 98 37.21 -24.66 14.17
N GLY A 99 38.16 -23.90 14.62
CA GLY A 99 38.46 -22.55 14.15
C GLY A 99 38.89 -21.63 15.29
N LEU A 100 39.12 -20.37 14.95
CA LEU A 100 39.47 -19.36 15.95
C LEU A 100 38.34 -19.12 16.94
N PRO A 101 38.63 -18.75 18.18
CA PRO A 101 37.61 -18.36 19.14
C PRO A 101 36.94 -17.06 18.71
N MET A 102 35.62 -16.96 18.99
CA MET A 102 34.87 -15.70 18.79
C MET A 102 35.26 -14.67 19.86
N ALA A 103 35.17 -13.38 19.49
CA ALA A 103 35.31 -12.29 20.46
C ALA A 103 34.14 -12.33 21.50
N PRO A 104 34.34 -11.83 22.73
CA PRO A 104 33.29 -11.86 23.77
C PRO A 104 31.99 -11.14 23.38
N SER A 105 32.04 -10.17 22.48
CA SER A 105 30.86 -9.43 21.97
C SER A 105 30.21 -10.05 20.75
N GLN A 106 30.75 -11.17 20.25
CA GLN A 106 30.34 -11.83 19.02
C GLN A 106 29.52 -13.08 19.33
N ASN A 107 28.42 -13.27 18.66
CA ASN A 107 27.51 -14.40 18.82
C ASN A 107 27.65 -15.43 17.67
N LEU A 108 28.07 -15.00 16.49
CA LEU A 108 28.16 -15.81 15.30
C LEU A 108 29.59 -15.77 14.72
N GLY A 109 30.06 -16.94 14.29
CA GLY A 109 31.37 -17.09 13.70
C GLY A 109 31.49 -16.45 12.33
N CYS A 110 32.65 -15.85 12.08
CA CYS A 110 33.02 -15.26 10.78
C CYS A 110 33.42 -16.35 9.79
N ASN A 111 32.99 -16.19 8.54
CA ASN A 111 33.32 -17.07 7.43
C ASN A 111 33.51 -16.27 6.13
N LYS A 112 34.69 -15.81 5.85
CA LYS A 112 34.98 -15.00 4.64
C LYS A 112 35.31 -15.80 3.38
N ALA A 113 35.73 -17.08 3.51
CA ALA A 113 36.38 -17.79 2.39
C ALA A 113 36.06 -19.28 2.27
N ALA A 114 35.06 -19.80 2.96
CA ALA A 114 34.77 -21.24 2.99
C ALA A 114 34.01 -21.78 1.78
N ASN A 115 33.74 -21.00 0.76
CA ASN A 115 33.03 -21.40 -0.46
C ASN A 115 31.81 -22.29 -0.13
N ASP A 116 30.80 -21.70 0.55
CA ASP A 116 29.63 -22.39 1.08
C ASP A 116 29.97 -23.61 1.97
N PHE A 117 31.02 -23.47 2.81
CA PHE A 117 31.53 -24.48 3.74
C PHE A 117 32.04 -25.78 3.09
N THR A 118 32.30 -25.74 1.79
CA THR A 118 32.87 -26.89 1.07
C THR A 118 34.40 -26.92 1.15
N ASP A 119 35.07 -25.80 1.45
CA ASP A 119 36.51 -25.67 1.57
C ASP A 119 36.92 -25.42 3.02
N VAL A 120 37.20 -26.50 3.75
CA VAL A 120 37.65 -26.46 5.14
C VAL A 120 39.03 -25.85 5.29
N ALA A 121 39.94 -26.11 4.33
CA ALA A 121 41.31 -25.60 4.38
C ALA A 121 41.32 -24.06 4.26
N ALA A 122 40.55 -23.52 3.30
CA ALA A 122 40.39 -22.08 3.15
C ALA A 122 39.73 -21.45 4.37
N PHE A 123 38.68 -22.09 4.93
CA PHE A 123 38.01 -21.63 6.14
C PHE A 123 38.99 -21.45 7.30
N LEU A 124 39.77 -22.49 7.63
CA LEU A 124 40.73 -22.46 8.74
C LEU A 124 41.92 -21.52 8.47
N ALA A 125 42.47 -21.53 7.24
CA ALA A 125 43.60 -20.70 6.88
C ALA A 125 43.28 -19.18 6.89
N GLN A 126 42.07 -18.80 6.58
CA GLN A 126 41.64 -17.39 6.53
C GLN A 126 40.94 -16.91 7.80
N GLY A 127 41.11 -17.64 8.90
CA GLY A 127 40.64 -17.21 10.21
C GLY A 127 39.18 -17.51 10.49
N GLY A 128 38.63 -18.55 9.88
CA GLY A 128 37.30 -19.03 10.20
C GLY A 128 37.12 -19.31 11.69
N GLN A 129 36.01 -18.93 12.25
CA GLN A 129 35.73 -19.01 13.68
C GLN A 129 34.83 -20.20 14.02
N LYS A 130 35.13 -20.84 15.15
CA LYS A 130 34.29 -21.92 15.68
C LYS A 130 32.94 -21.36 16.19
N GLY A 131 31.89 -22.18 16.13
CA GLY A 131 30.55 -21.83 16.58
C GLY A 131 29.57 -21.71 15.43
N LEU A 132 28.37 -21.20 15.74
CA LEU A 132 27.32 -20.97 14.76
C LEU A 132 27.75 -19.85 13.81
N GLN A 133 27.60 -20.07 12.50
CA GLN A 133 28.13 -19.20 11.48
C GLN A 133 27.14 -18.10 11.07
N ARG A 134 27.65 -16.94 10.64
CA ARG A 134 26.85 -15.84 10.08
C ARG A 134 26.21 -16.20 8.77
N LYS A 135 26.96 -16.88 7.90
CA LYS A 135 26.49 -17.32 6.59
C LYS A 135 25.58 -18.52 6.75
N ILE A 136 24.44 -18.47 6.12
CA ILE A 136 23.48 -19.57 5.99
C ILE A 136 23.63 -20.26 4.63
N LEU A 137 23.19 -21.49 4.54
CA LEU A 137 23.06 -22.22 3.28
C LEU A 137 21.64 -22.13 2.76
N ARG A 138 21.53 -21.95 1.44
CA ARG A 138 20.26 -21.94 0.71
C ARG A 138 19.95 -23.35 0.19
N GLU A 139 18.83 -23.47 -0.50
CA GLU A 139 18.46 -24.68 -1.22
C GLU A 139 19.59 -25.19 -2.11
N GLY A 140 19.79 -26.50 -2.12
CA GLY A 140 20.83 -27.14 -2.93
C GLY A 140 21.44 -28.37 -2.27
N THR A 141 22.40 -28.99 -2.96
CA THR A 141 23.13 -30.16 -2.46
C THR A 141 24.61 -29.81 -2.33
N TYR A 142 25.12 -29.94 -1.13
CA TYR A 142 26.45 -29.54 -0.75
C TYR A 142 27.28 -30.71 -0.25
N ALA A 143 28.56 -30.76 -0.65
CA ALA A 143 29.52 -31.72 -0.16
C ALA A 143 30.33 -31.07 0.97
N ILE A 144 29.80 -31.07 2.14
CA ILE A 144 30.37 -30.44 3.33
C ILE A 144 31.05 -31.47 4.20
N ASN A 145 32.25 -31.16 4.71
CA ASN A 145 32.94 -31.98 5.67
C ASN A 145 32.22 -31.94 7.04
N LEU A 146 31.42 -32.97 7.31
CA LEU A 146 30.59 -33.08 8.51
C LEU A 146 31.42 -33.39 9.79
N ALA A 147 32.71 -33.63 9.69
CA ALA A 147 33.60 -33.60 10.85
C ALA A 147 33.82 -32.17 11.33
N GLN A 148 34.08 -31.24 10.39
CA GLN A 148 34.31 -29.82 10.68
C GLN A 148 33.00 -29.06 10.92
N PHE A 149 32.01 -29.31 10.10
CA PHE A 149 30.75 -28.55 10.12
C PHE A 149 29.57 -29.46 10.50
N VAL A 150 28.71 -28.92 11.35
CA VAL A 150 27.37 -29.47 11.60
C VAL A 150 26.39 -28.59 10.88
N VAL A 151 25.49 -29.17 10.08
CA VAL A 151 24.49 -28.41 9.34
C VAL A 151 23.12 -28.70 9.92
N LEU A 152 22.48 -27.65 10.41
CA LEU A 152 21.14 -27.67 10.96
C LEU A 152 20.15 -27.31 9.84
N ALA A 153 19.40 -28.29 9.34
CA ALA A 153 18.28 -28.09 8.41
C ALA A 153 16.94 -28.24 9.15
N GLU A 154 15.84 -27.81 8.56
CA GLU A 154 14.51 -27.86 9.20
C GLU A 154 14.11 -29.30 9.62
N ASP A 155 14.40 -30.30 8.78
CA ASP A 155 13.99 -31.67 8.94
C ASP A 155 15.02 -32.55 9.66
N ARG A 156 16.27 -32.15 9.66
CA ARG A 156 17.37 -32.95 10.25
C ARG A 156 18.64 -32.16 10.53
N VAL A 157 19.47 -32.74 11.37
CA VAL A 157 20.83 -32.28 11.63
C VAL A 157 21.82 -33.18 10.92
N TYR A 158 22.68 -32.63 10.06
CA TYR A 158 23.77 -33.33 9.41
C TYR A 158 25.03 -33.14 10.23
N ALA A 159 25.59 -34.22 10.75
CA ALA A 159 26.83 -34.24 11.53
C ALA A 159 27.50 -35.60 11.44
N LEU A 160 28.82 -35.61 11.43
CA LEU A 160 29.56 -36.82 11.75
C LEU A 160 29.54 -37.02 13.28
N PRO A 161 28.99 -38.11 13.83
CA PRO A 161 29.04 -38.34 15.27
C PRO A 161 30.50 -38.54 15.73
N LEU A 162 30.96 -37.66 16.59
CA LEU A 162 32.29 -37.76 17.19
C LEU A 162 32.21 -38.32 18.62
N PRO A 163 33.25 -39.03 19.10
CA PRO A 163 33.24 -39.60 20.44
C PRO A 163 32.94 -38.62 21.58
N GLY A 164 33.24 -37.33 21.40
CA GLY A 164 32.92 -36.27 22.38
C GLY A 164 31.49 -35.75 22.30
N ASP A 165 30.75 -36.06 21.23
CA ASP A 165 29.34 -35.65 21.08
C ASP A 165 28.40 -36.60 21.85
N ALA A 166 28.89 -37.82 22.22
CA ALA A 166 28.09 -38.88 22.84
C ALA A 166 27.73 -38.62 24.32
N ASP A 167 28.33 -37.62 24.96
CA ASP A 167 27.87 -37.11 26.25
C ASP A 167 26.63 -36.23 26.12
N VAL A 168 25.69 -36.63 25.25
CA VAL A 168 24.45 -35.91 24.89
C VAL A 168 23.48 -35.81 26.08
N ASP A 169 23.65 -36.64 27.11
CA ASP A 169 22.81 -36.58 28.31
C ASP A 169 23.25 -35.47 29.32
N ALA A 170 24.44 -34.93 29.15
CA ALA A 170 24.86 -33.75 29.91
C ALA A 170 24.37 -32.46 29.22
N LYS A 171 23.50 -31.74 29.84
CA LYS A 171 22.92 -30.45 29.39
C LYS A 171 23.91 -29.33 28.94
N GLY A 172 25.18 -29.67 28.76
CA GLY A 172 26.27 -28.79 28.37
C GLY A 172 27.12 -29.26 27.18
N GLY A 173 26.82 -30.43 26.58
CA GLY A 173 27.55 -30.91 25.39
C GLY A 173 27.12 -30.16 24.11
N ILE A 174 28.01 -30.21 23.09
CA ILE A 174 27.73 -29.59 21.76
C ILE A 174 26.39 -30.02 21.21
N GLY A 175 26.03 -31.33 21.35
CA GLY A 175 24.73 -31.87 20.91
C GLY A 175 23.54 -31.22 21.58
N GLY A 176 23.57 -31.00 22.90
CA GLY A 176 22.49 -30.35 23.63
C GLY A 176 22.32 -28.87 23.26
N ILE A 177 23.45 -28.17 23.05
CA ILE A 177 23.43 -26.75 22.58
C ILE A 177 22.84 -26.65 21.17
N LEU A 178 23.24 -27.55 20.27
CA LEU A 178 22.74 -27.57 18.88
C LEU A 178 21.27 -27.95 18.80
N ALA A 179 20.80 -28.90 19.63
CA ALA A 179 19.39 -29.23 19.74
C ALA A 179 18.56 -28.02 20.21
N ALA A 180 19.01 -27.34 21.25
CA ALA A 180 18.33 -26.13 21.73
C ALA A 180 18.30 -24.98 20.69
N VAL A 181 19.39 -24.82 19.92
CA VAL A 181 19.43 -23.85 18.81
C VAL A 181 18.49 -24.26 17.69
N HIS A 182 18.44 -25.53 17.35
CA HIS A 182 17.52 -26.06 16.33
C HIS A 182 16.07 -25.82 16.74
N ASP A 183 15.69 -26.18 17.96
CA ASP A 183 14.33 -26.01 18.49
C ASP A 183 13.93 -24.53 18.52
N ASP A 184 14.81 -23.61 18.92
CA ASP A 184 14.58 -22.16 18.88
C ASP A 184 14.38 -21.67 17.44
N LEU A 185 15.18 -22.15 16.49
CA LEU A 185 15.03 -21.81 15.08
C LEU A 185 13.72 -22.33 14.48
N VAL A 186 13.30 -23.55 14.82
CA VAL A 186 12.01 -24.11 14.41
C VAL A 186 10.87 -23.26 14.98
N ALA A 187 10.91 -22.93 16.27
CA ALA A 187 9.89 -22.13 16.94
C ALA A 187 9.72 -20.74 16.31
N ARG A 188 10.81 -20.14 15.83
CA ARG A 188 10.81 -18.81 15.16
C ARG A 188 10.55 -18.89 13.66
N GLY A 189 10.40 -20.07 13.07
CA GLY A 189 10.33 -20.24 11.61
C GLY A 189 11.62 -19.84 10.89
N GLY A 190 12.77 -19.91 11.58
CA GLY A 190 14.07 -19.45 11.09
C GLY A 190 14.64 -20.26 9.93
N PHE A 191 14.07 -21.42 9.62
CA PHE A 191 14.46 -22.23 8.46
C PHE A 191 13.75 -21.83 7.16
N ARG A 192 12.92 -20.81 7.19
CA ARG A 192 12.18 -20.34 6.01
C ARG A 192 12.56 -18.91 5.65
N PRO A 193 12.52 -18.56 4.35
CA PRO A 193 12.75 -17.20 3.94
C PRO A 193 11.64 -16.27 4.44
N LEU A 194 11.99 -15.05 4.74
CA LEU A 194 11.04 -14.00 5.03
C LEU A 194 10.36 -13.54 3.74
N VAL A 195 9.04 -13.71 3.65
CA VAL A 195 8.22 -13.22 2.54
C VAL A 195 7.41 -12.02 2.99
N ILE A 196 7.64 -10.89 2.35
CA ILE A 196 6.94 -9.63 2.63
C ILE A 196 5.99 -9.33 1.47
N ARG A 197 4.71 -9.11 1.79
CA ARG A 197 3.67 -8.76 0.80
C ARG A 197 3.71 -7.28 0.45
N GLU A 198 3.07 -6.89 -0.65
CA GLU A 198 3.08 -5.52 -1.21
C GLU A 198 2.65 -4.41 -0.24
N ASP A 199 1.72 -4.68 0.65
CA ASP A 199 1.17 -3.72 1.61
C ASP A 199 1.95 -3.63 2.92
N LYS A 200 3.04 -4.41 3.05
CA LYS A 200 3.83 -4.53 4.26
C LYS A 200 5.28 -4.20 4.05
N LEU A 201 5.95 -3.96 5.15
CA LEU A 201 7.39 -3.84 5.25
C LEU A 201 7.87 -4.62 6.48
N ALA A 202 9.16 -4.92 6.55
CA ALA A 202 9.75 -5.48 7.76
C ALA A 202 10.79 -4.54 8.35
N VAL A 203 10.68 -4.33 9.66
CA VAL A 203 11.69 -3.64 10.46
C VAL A 203 12.65 -4.68 11.00
N VAL A 204 13.91 -4.56 10.67
CA VAL A 204 14.96 -5.50 11.06
C VAL A 204 15.64 -5.05 12.35
N THR A 205 15.90 -5.99 13.24
CA THR A 205 16.71 -5.79 14.44
C THR A 205 17.89 -6.76 14.39
N THR A 206 19.09 -6.25 14.24
CA THR A 206 20.31 -7.06 14.21
C THR A 206 20.84 -7.32 15.62
N HIS A 207 21.42 -8.49 15.85
CA HIS A 207 21.95 -8.91 17.14
C HIS A 207 23.46 -8.77 17.22
N GLU A 208 24.13 -8.53 16.10
CA GLU A 208 25.55 -8.27 15.99
C GLU A 208 25.86 -6.93 15.31
N GLY A 209 27.03 -6.40 15.58
CA GLY A 209 27.52 -5.13 15.06
C GLY A 209 28.06 -4.25 16.17
N GLN A 210 28.43 -3.04 15.81
CA GLN A 210 28.88 -2.02 16.75
C GLN A 210 27.76 -1.62 17.70
N SER A 211 28.09 -1.12 18.87
CA SER A 211 27.08 -0.54 19.77
C SER A 211 26.55 0.76 19.15
N LEU A 212 25.24 1.00 19.33
CA LEU A 212 24.63 2.24 18.85
C LEU A 212 25.34 3.45 19.46
N PRO A 213 25.53 4.53 18.67
CA PRO A 213 26.00 5.80 19.20
C PRO A 213 25.06 6.31 20.30
N GLU A 214 25.63 6.99 21.30
CA GLU A 214 24.85 7.56 22.39
C GLU A 214 23.77 8.52 21.88
N GLY A 215 22.55 8.41 22.43
CA GLY A 215 21.40 9.21 22.02
C GLY A 215 20.70 8.77 20.74
N THR A 216 21.13 7.68 20.09
CA THR A 216 20.42 7.10 18.95
C THR A 216 19.52 5.94 19.38
N ILE A 217 18.30 5.89 18.82
CA ILE A 217 17.30 4.84 19.11
C ILE A 217 17.21 3.80 17.99
N VAL A 218 17.68 4.14 16.81
CA VAL A 218 17.65 3.32 15.60
C VAL A 218 19.01 3.45 14.90
N ALA A 219 19.55 2.33 14.45
CA ALA A 219 20.83 2.27 13.79
C ALA A 219 20.80 3.02 12.42
N PRO A 220 21.78 3.84 12.12
CA PRO A 220 21.88 4.49 10.81
C PRO A 220 22.04 3.46 9.70
N VAL A 221 21.66 3.85 8.49
CA VAL A 221 21.81 3.00 7.30
C VAL A 221 23.28 2.89 6.93
N VAL A 222 23.76 1.67 6.75
CA VAL A 222 25.11 1.35 6.31
C VAL A 222 25.04 0.27 5.22
N GLY A 223 25.89 0.38 4.19
CA GLY A 223 26.05 -0.66 3.17
C GLY A 223 24.76 -1.06 2.44
N ALA A 224 23.82 -0.14 2.27
CA ALA A 224 22.53 -0.39 1.63
C ALA A 224 22.51 -0.05 0.13
N ASP A 225 23.57 0.57 -0.39
CA ASP A 225 23.63 1.00 -1.78
C ASP A 225 24.07 -0.17 -2.70
N PRO A 226 23.20 -0.66 -3.61
CA PRO A 226 23.55 -1.71 -4.56
C PRO A 226 24.68 -1.33 -5.53
N ALA A 227 24.94 -0.03 -5.73
CA ALA A 227 26.03 0.44 -6.58
C ALA A 227 27.42 0.24 -5.92
N ASP A 228 27.51 0.19 -4.61
CA ASP A 228 28.72 -0.14 -3.85
C ASP A 228 28.79 -1.64 -3.55
N ALA A 229 29.12 -2.44 -4.56
CA ALA A 229 29.19 -3.90 -4.45
C ALA A 229 30.11 -4.41 -3.32
N ALA A 230 31.11 -3.63 -2.90
CA ALA A 230 32.06 -4.01 -1.84
C ALA A 230 31.41 -3.91 -0.44
N ARG A 231 30.46 -3.01 -0.24
CA ARG A 231 29.80 -2.77 1.05
C ARG A 231 28.34 -3.18 1.08
N TYR A 232 27.75 -3.50 -0.08
CA TYR A 232 26.34 -3.87 -0.17
C TYR A 232 26.06 -5.20 0.50
N HIS A 233 25.34 -5.17 1.60
CA HIS A 233 24.99 -6.36 2.39
C HIS A 233 23.71 -7.09 1.93
N HIS A 234 23.21 -6.78 0.72
CA HIS A 234 22.02 -7.44 0.14
C HIS A 234 20.83 -7.47 1.10
N ASP A 235 20.46 -6.31 1.65
CA ASP A 235 19.31 -6.20 2.57
C ASP A 235 19.40 -7.15 3.77
N PHE A 236 20.52 -7.12 4.48
CA PHE A 236 20.89 -7.95 5.63
C PHE A 236 21.06 -9.45 5.35
N GLN A 237 21.01 -9.88 4.08
CA GLN A 237 21.22 -11.27 3.70
C GLN A 237 22.70 -11.69 3.78
N ASN A 238 23.60 -10.73 3.78
CA ASN A 238 25.04 -10.96 3.99
C ASN A 238 25.52 -10.30 5.29
N PRO A 239 25.48 -11.02 6.42
CA PRO A 239 25.93 -10.49 7.71
C PRO A 239 27.40 -10.07 7.76
N GLU A 240 28.28 -10.74 7.02
CA GLU A 240 29.70 -10.37 6.98
C GLU A 240 29.89 -8.98 6.39
N THR A 241 29.33 -8.75 5.22
CA THR A 241 29.41 -7.42 4.56
C THR A 241 28.75 -6.34 5.41
N PHE A 242 27.64 -6.65 6.10
CA PHE A 242 26.99 -5.71 7.03
C PHE A 242 27.95 -5.29 8.16
N ILE A 243 28.64 -6.25 8.77
CA ILE A 243 29.59 -5.98 9.85
C ILE A 243 30.82 -5.22 9.31
N ASP A 244 31.36 -5.63 8.16
CA ASP A 244 32.50 -4.97 7.51
C ASP A 244 32.17 -3.54 7.07
N ALA A 245 30.92 -3.27 6.68
CA ALA A 245 30.43 -1.91 6.40
C ALA A 245 30.26 -1.02 7.65
N GLY A 246 30.50 -1.56 8.84
CA GLY A 246 30.35 -0.85 10.11
C GLY A 246 28.96 -0.91 10.69
N GLY A 247 28.20 -1.96 10.39
CA GLY A 247 26.84 -2.16 10.87
C GLY A 247 26.71 -2.14 12.38
N TYR A 248 25.59 -1.61 12.87
CA TYR A 248 25.28 -1.48 14.28
C TYR A 248 24.28 -2.54 14.73
N LYS A 249 24.46 -3.08 15.95
CA LYS A 249 23.46 -3.93 16.59
C LYS A 249 22.24 -3.11 17.01
N GLY A 250 21.06 -3.72 16.95
CA GLY A 250 19.80 -3.07 17.33
C GLY A 250 18.86 -2.87 16.14
N ARG A 251 17.80 -2.11 16.38
CA ARG A 251 16.80 -1.83 15.36
C ARG A 251 17.38 -0.97 14.25
N GLN A 252 17.19 -1.39 13.00
CA GLN A 252 17.77 -0.73 11.82
C GLN A 252 16.81 0.32 11.26
N LEU A 253 17.34 1.42 10.76
CA LEU A 253 16.56 2.45 10.06
C LEU A 253 16.08 1.94 8.70
N GLN A 254 16.94 1.19 8.00
CA GLN A 254 16.59 0.53 6.75
C GLN A 254 15.48 -0.48 6.99
N VAL A 255 14.44 -0.42 6.18
CA VAL A 255 13.34 -1.38 6.17
C VAL A 255 13.44 -2.28 4.95
N LEU A 256 12.91 -3.49 5.08
CA LEU A 256 12.74 -4.39 3.94
C LEU A 256 11.34 -4.17 3.37
N VAL A 257 11.28 -4.01 2.06
CA VAL A 257 10.04 -3.87 1.31
C VAL A 257 9.55 -5.22 0.80
N GLU A 258 8.51 -5.23 -0.03
CA GLU A 258 8.01 -6.47 -0.65
C GLU A 258 9.11 -7.30 -1.32
N GLY A 259 9.07 -8.58 -1.08
CA GLY A 259 10.07 -9.52 -1.62
C GLY A 259 10.29 -10.74 -0.75
N THR A 260 11.23 -11.57 -1.17
CA THR A 260 11.67 -12.77 -0.45
C THR A 260 13.11 -12.60 -0.02
N TYR A 261 13.35 -12.70 1.28
CA TYR A 261 14.66 -12.48 1.89
C TYR A 261 15.13 -13.70 2.67
N TYR A 262 16.38 -14.08 2.45
CA TYR A 262 17.01 -15.20 3.13
C TYR A 262 17.87 -14.67 4.28
N LEU A 263 17.25 -14.47 5.42
CA LEU A 263 17.88 -13.88 6.59
C LEU A 263 18.33 -14.94 7.59
N ASN A 264 19.50 -14.74 8.19
CA ASN A 264 19.93 -15.54 9.33
C ASN A 264 19.15 -15.09 10.58
N ALA A 265 18.22 -15.91 11.07
CA ALA A 265 17.37 -15.62 12.23
C ALA A 265 18.15 -15.52 13.56
N ARG A 266 19.43 -15.94 13.60
CA ARG A 266 20.33 -15.73 14.74
C ARG A 266 21.10 -14.41 14.63
N PHE A 267 21.28 -13.91 13.41
CA PHE A 267 21.87 -12.60 13.15
C PHE A 267 20.87 -11.46 13.31
N ALA A 268 19.65 -11.66 12.81
CA ALA A 268 18.62 -10.63 12.82
C ALA A 268 17.25 -11.22 13.14
N SER A 269 16.44 -10.45 13.80
CA SER A 269 15.00 -10.65 13.94
C SER A 269 14.25 -9.57 13.16
N TRP A 270 12.99 -9.81 12.84
CA TRP A 270 12.18 -8.89 12.05
C TRP A 270 10.75 -8.81 12.55
N GLU A 271 10.17 -7.65 12.35
CA GLU A 271 8.78 -7.36 12.64
C GLU A 271 8.09 -6.89 11.36
N ILE A 272 7.01 -7.56 10.97
CA ILE A 272 6.25 -7.21 9.78
C ILE A 272 5.16 -6.20 10.18
N VAL A 273 5.22 -5.00 9.60
CA VAL A 273 4.27 -3.92 9.84
C VAL A 273 3.66 -3.44 8.53
N PRO A 274 2.47 -2.84 8.54
CA PRO A 274 1.91 -2.25 7.34
C PRO A 274 2.73 -1.05 6.87
N LYS A 275 2.75 -0.79 5.57
CA LYS A 275 3.24 0.47 5.01
C LYS A 275 2.36 1.62 5.50
N THR A 276 2.93 2.80 5.63
CA THR A 276 2.18 4.00 5.94
C THR A 276 1.37 4.41 4.71
N GLU A 277 0.07 4.47 4.84
CA GLU A 277 -0.84 4.92 3.79
C GLU A 277 -1.30 6.35 4.08
N VAL A 278 -1.17 7.22 3.09
CA VAL A 278 -1.75 8.56 3.11
C VAL A 278 -2.92 8.56 2.14
N PRO A 279 -4.17 8.67 2.64
CA PRO A 279 -5.35 8.61 1.79
C PRO A 279 -5.53 9.87 0.94
N VAL A 280 -6.32 9.76 -0.14
CA VAL A 280 -6.68 10.91 -0.98
C VAL A 280 -7.44 11.93 -0.15
N GLY A 281 -7.09 13.20 -0.31
CA GLY A 281 -7.65 14.32 0.48
C GLY A 281 -6.86 14.64 1.74
N PHE A 282 -5.80 13.89 2.02
CA PHE A 282 -4.86 14.13 3.12
C PHE A 282 -3.43 14.27 2.59
N VAL A 283 -2.60 14.88 3.41
CA VAL A 283 -1.15 14.81 3.27
C VAL A 283 -0.55 14.29 4.57
N GLY A 284 0.55 13.55 4.43
CA GLY A 284 1.29 13.02 5.57
C GLY A 284 2.41 13.97 6.00
N VAL A 285 2.33 14.56 7.17
CA VAL A 285 3.43 15.31 7.75
C VAL A 285 4.33 14.35 8.53
N VAL A 286 5.58 14.25 8.09
CA VAL A 286 6.56 13.33 8.71
C VAL A 286 7.23 14.01 9.89
N VAL A 287 7.16 13.37 11.04
CA VAL A 287 7.94 13.73 12.23
C VAL A 287 9.04 12.69 12.39
N SER A 288 10.29 13.09 12.15
CA SER A 288 11.45 12.21 12.29
C SER A 288 12.03 12.29 13.69
N TYR A 289 12.16 11.14 14.36
CA TYR A 289 12.82 11.03 15.67
C TYR A 289 14.32 10.74 15.55
N THR A 290 14.79 10.46 14.32
CA THR A 290 16.16 10.08 13.99
C THR A 290 16.69 10.97 12.89
N GLY A 291 18.00 11.07 12.78
CA GLY A 291 18.67 11.90 11.78
C GLY A 291 19.67 12.86 12.40
N LYS A 292 20.29 13.65 11.56
CA LYS A 292 21.17 14.73 12.00
C LYS A 292 20.35 15.85 12.64
N ALA A 293 20.96 16.61 13.53
CA ALA A 293 20.36 17.86 14.00
C ALA A 293 20.20 18.78 12.78
N GLY A 294 18.95 19.14 12.48
CA GLY A 294 18.64 19.99 11.34
C GLY A 294 18.76 21.48 11.68
N THR A 295 18.72 22.29 10.63
CA THR A 295 18.56 23.72 10.75
C THR A 295 17.08 24.03 10.69
N ASP A 296 16.57 24.80 11.65
CA ASP A 296 15.17 25.20 11.67
C ASP A 296 14.85 26.10 10.45
N LEU A 297 13.94 25.63 9.60
CA LEU A 297 13.46 26.30 8.40
C LEU A 297 12.21 27.15 8.63
N THR A 298 11.75 27.30 9.88
CA THR A 298 10.48 27.93 10.22
C THR A 298 10.43 29.42 9.91
N GLY A 299 11.59 30.09 9.87
CA GLY A 299 11.72 31.54 9.72
C GLY A 299 11.86 32.27 11.06
N GLU A 300 11.75 33.61 11.03
CA GLU A 300 12.03 34.44 12.22
C GLU A 300 10.85 34.49 13.20
N ASP A 301 9.62 34.35 12.71
CA ASP A 301 8.39 34.55 13.52
C ASP A 301 8.05 33.40 14.47
N TYR A 302 8.51 32.19 14.18
CA TYR A 302 8.21 31.00 14.98
C TYR A 302 9.42 30.07 15.09
N ARG A 303 10.23 30.26 16.09
CA ARG A 303 11.36 29.37 16.42
C ARG A 303 10.96 28.35 17.47
N HIS A 304 9.96 27.60 17.26
CA HIS A 304 9.53 26.69 18.27
C HIS A 304 9.33 25.28 17.80
N GLY A 305 10.21 24.60 17.43
CA GLY A 305 10.21 23.27 16.96
C GLY A 305 10.76 23.28 15.55
N GLU A 306 11.51 22.36 15.28
CA GLU A 306 12.39 22.20 14.17
C GLU A 306 11.60 21.78 12.94
N LEU A 307 11.21 22.74 12.10
CA LEU A 307 10.86 22.46 10.73
C LEU A 307 12.16 22.23 9.97
N VAL A 308 12.37 21.01 9.49
CA VAL A 308 13.68 20.57 9.01
C VAL A 308 13.59 19.99 7.60
N GLY A 309 14.76 19.81 6.98
CA GLY A 309 14.88 19.15 5.69
C GLY A 309 14.63 17.64 5.74
N ALA A 310 14.74 17.00 4.59
CA ALA A 310 14.67 15.54 4.50
C ALA A 310 15.82 14.91 5.29
N ASP A 311 15.56 13.81 5.99
CA ASP A 311 16.53 13.03 6.78
C ASP A 311 17.12 13.73 8.01
N GLU A 312 16.57 14.86 8.42
CA GLU A 312 16.89 15.56 9.65
C GLU A 312 15.85 15.23 10.75
N LYS A 313 16.28 15.39 12.01
CA LYS A 313 15.43 15.16 13.18
C LYS A 313 14.49 16.35 13.41
N GLY A 314 13.18 16.11 13.37
CA GLY A 314 12.16 17.15 13.53
C GLY A 314 10.97 16.92 12.60
N VAL A 315 10.17 17.97 12.40
CA VAL A 315 9.06 17.98 11.46
C VAL A 315 9.57 18.29 10.06
N GLN A 316 9.39 17.38 9.12
CA GLN A 316 9.86 17.60 7.75
C GLN A 316 9.02 18.65 7.04
N ALA A 317 9.69 19.61 6.38
CA ALA A 317 9.06 20.72 5.66
C ALA A 317 8.28 20.25 4.42
N THR A 318 8.67 19.11 3.84
CA THR A 318 7.98 18.56 2.66
C THR A 318 7.01 17.48 3.10
N PRO A 319 5.69 17.65 2.95
CA PRO A 319 4.71 16.64 3.29
C PRO A 319 4.67 15.52 2.25
N LEU A 320 4.25 14.34 2.66
CA LEU A 320 3.97 13.21 1.78
C LEU A 320 2.61 13.40 1.11
N LEU A 321 2.58 13.22 -0.19
CA LEU A 321 1.36 13.22 -0.98
C LEU A 321 0.59 11.89 -0.80
N PRO A 322 -0.67 11.79 -1.25
CA PRO A 322 -1.42 10.54 -1.19
C PRO A 322 -0.66 9.38 -1.83
N GLY A 323 -0.57 8.25 -1.11
CA GLY A 323 0.18 7.09 -1.55
C GLY A 323 0.58 6.17 -0.40
N LYS A 324 1.31 5.11 -0.73
CA LYS A 324 1.85 4.16 0.25
C LYS A 324 3.37 4.31 0.37
N TYR A 325 3.84 4.42 1.59
CA TYR A 325 5.24 4.72 1.90
C TYR A 325 5.84 3.68 2.82
N ALA A 326 7.01 3.19 2.44
CA ALA A 326 7.77 2.26 3.25
C ALA A 326 8.63 3.02 4.29
N LEU A 327 8.00 3.49 5.35
CA LEU A 327 8.66 4.23 6.42
C LEU A 327 8.81 3.37 7.66
N ASN A 328 9.97 3.50 8.33
CA ASN A 328 10.19 2.84 9.60
C ASN A 328 9.37 3.54 10.72
N PRO A 329 8.35 2.88 11.31
CA PRO A 329 7.46 3.53 12.29
C PRO A 329 8.17 3.88 13.61
N TYR A 330 9.33 3.29 13.87
CA TYR A 330 10.15 3.60 15.05
C TYR A 330 11.06 4.81 14.86
N ALA A 331 11.32 5.18 13.61
CA ALA A 331 12.15 6.33 13.26
C ALA A 331 11.32 7.54 12.86
N LYS A 332 10.19 7.31 12.18
CA LYS A 332 9.36 8.35 11.57
C LYS A 332 7.89 8.11 11.91
N ARG A 333 7.21 9.14 12.35
CA ARG A 333 5.77 9.15 12.53
C ARG A 333 5.14 10.03 11.45
N VAL A 334 4.08 9.57 10.83
CA VAL A 334 3.32 10.35 9.86
C VAL A 334 2.03 10.81 10.53
N ILE A 335 1.75 12.10 10.44
CA ILE A 335 0.52 12.71 10.93
C ILE A 335 -0.29 13.12 9.69
N GLU A 336 -1.47 12.57 9.56
CA GLU A 336 -2.37 12.87 8.46
C GLU A 336 -3.04 14.21 8.69
N VAL A 337 -2.95 15.10 7.70
CA VAL A 337 -3.56 16.43 7.69
C VAL A 337 -4.54 16.50 6.53
N PRO A 338 -5.82 16.80 6.78
CA PRO A 338 -6.79 16.98 5.71
C PRO A 338 -6.47 18.22 4.89
N THR A 339 -6.40 18.07 3.57
CA THR A 339 -6.19 19.17 2.60
C THR A 339 -7.43 19.50 1.80
N THR A 340 -8.49 18.76 2.00
CA THR A 340 -9.83 19.10 1.49
C THR A 340 -10.53 20.03 2.48
N ASN A 341 -11.58 20.70 2.01
CA ASN A 341 -12.44 21.46 2.91
C ASN A 341 -13.09 20.51 3.91
N PHE A 342 -12.89 20.76 5.19
CA PHE A 342 -13.58 20.05 6.26
C PHE A 342 -14.40 21.00 7.10
N ILE A 343 -15.52 20.48 7.63
CA ILE A 343 -16.49 21.28 8.38
C ILE A 343 -16.36 20.93 9.85
N LEU A 344 -16.02 21.89 10.67
CA LEU A 344 -16.09 21.78 12.11
C LEU A 344 -17.48 22.21 12.59
N LYS A 345 -18.16 21.34 13.32
CA LYS A 345 -19.53 21.59 13.80
C LYS A 345 -19.54 21.76 15.31
N TRP A 346 -19.91 22.93 15.76
CA TRP A 346 -20.23 23.23 17.14
C TRP A 346 -21.68 22.85 17.41
N GLN A 347 -21.95 21.57 17.52
CA GLN A 347 -23.28 21.02 17.76
C GLN A 347 -23.17 19.69 18.52
N ALA A 348 -23.79 19.61 19.69
CA ALA A 348 -23.83 18.40 20.45
C ALA A 348 -24.55 17.26 19.70
N GLY A 349 -23.90 16.09 19.65
CA GLY A 349 -24.49 14.88 19.04
C GLY A 349 -24.65 14.89 17.52
N ALA A 350 -23.87 15.71 16.80
CA ALA A 350 -23.87 15.71 15.34
C ALA A 350 -23.40 14.36 14.79
N VAL A 351 -24.30 13.59 14.20
CA VAL A 351 -24.00 12.31 13.55
C VAL A 351 -23.29 12.59 12.22
N GLY A 352 -22.13 11.94 11.96
CA GLY A 352 -21.44 12.01 10.67
C GLY A 352 -20.35 13.07 10.59
N SER A 353 -19.83 13.52 11.71
CA SER A 353 -18.70 14.42 11.79
C SER A 353 -17.36 13.68 11.78
N HIS A 354 -16.33 14.40 11.41
CA HIS A 354 -14.95 13.96 11.56
C HIS A 354 -14.61 13.78 13.05
N GLU A 355 -13.63 12.92 13.37
CA GLU A 355 -13.17 12.78 14.76
C GLU A 355 -12.71 14.10 15.39
N LEU A 356 -12.48 15.13 14.57
CA LEU A 356 -11.98 16.43 14.97
C LEU A 356 -13.01 17.31 15.70
N ASP A 357 -14.32 17.08 15.50
CA ASP A 357 -15.39 17.89 16.11
C ASP A 357 -16.20 17.19 17.20
N LYS A 358 -15.79 15.98 17.60
CA LYS A 358 -16.47 15.20 18.67
C LYS A 358 -16.65 15.91 20.01
N HIS A 359 -15.70 16.79 20.33
CA HIS A 359 -15.66 17.50 21.62
C HIS A 359 -16.21 18.92 21.52
N LEU A 360 -16.59 19.35 20.30
CA LEU A 360 -17.17 20.66 20.10
C LEU A 360 -18.66 20.63 20.51
N SER A 361 -19.06 21.62 21.29
CA SER A 361 -20.43 21.82 21.72
C SER A 361 -20.96 23.17 21.24
N GLU A 362 -22.28 23.33 21.25
CA GLU A 362 -22.93 24.58 20.91
C GLU A 362 -22.37 25.73 21.74
N VAL A 363 -22.17 26.88 21.13
CA VAL A 363 -21.66 28.05 21.86
C VAL A 363 -22.80 28.68 22.64
N SER A 364 -22.78 28.50 23.95
CA SER A 364 -23.70 29.18 24.86
C SER A 364 -23.29 30.65 24.98
N LEU A 365 -24.17 31.56 24.67
CA LEU A 365 -23.91 33.01 24.69
C LEU A 365 -24.99 33.75 25.49
N ILE A 366 -24.66 34.93 25.95
CA ILE A 366 -25.60 35.81 26.62
C ILE A 366 -25.88 36.99 25.69
N THR A 367 -27.13 37.20 25.35
CA THR A 367 -27.55 38.31 24.49
C THR A 367 -27.69 39.61 25.26
N LYS A 368 -27.75 40.75 24.55
CA LYS A 368 -27.93 42.07 25.12
C LYS A 368 -29.21 42.20 25.97
N ASP A 369 -30.23 41.46 25.64
CA ASP A 369 -31.52 41.33 26.33
C ASP A 369 -31.55 40.23 27.39
N ALA A 370 -30.37 39.73 27.80
CA ALA A 370 -30.14 38.75 28.85
C ALA A 370 -30.74 37.35 28.62
N PHE A 371 -30.97 36.96 27.40
CA PHE A 371 -31.27 35.54 27.06
C PHE A 371 -29.99 34.73 26.88
N GLU A 372 -30.06 33.43 27.22
CA GLU A 372 -28.93 32.48 27.09
C GLU A 372 -29.23 31.40 26.03
N PRO A 373 -29.23 31.75 24.72
CA PRO A 373 -29.37 30.75 23.69
C PRO A 373 -28.08 29.98 23.45
N ASP A 374 -28.21 28.71 23.08
CA ASP A 374 -27.15 27.90 22.50
C ASP A 374 -27.12 28.11 20.99
N LEU A 375 -25.97 28.53 20.48
CA LEU A 375 -25.76 28.85 19.08
C LEU A 375 -25.00 27.72 18.38
N PRO A 376 -25.65 26.92 17.52
CA PRO A 376 -24.97 25.94 16.70
C PRO A 376 -24.22 26.66 15.56
N LEU A 377 -22.97 26.27 15.37
CA LEU A 377 -22.07 26.85 14.38
C LEU A 377 -21.49 25.76 13.50
N SER A 378 -21.17 26.11 12.28
CA SER A 378 -20.35 25.28 11.39
C SER A 378 -19.32 26.18 10.72
N VAL A 379 -18.07 25.79 10.81
CA VAL A 379 -16.95 26.54 10.21
C VAL A 379 -16.26 25.64 9.19
N VAL A 380 -16.19 26.11 7.95
CA VAL A 380 -15.54 25.40 6.84
C VAL A 380 -14.10 25.87 6.75
N VAL A 381 -13.19 24.95 6.97
CA VAL A 381 -11.75 25.22 7.03
C VAL A 381 -11.03 24.38 5.98
N ASN A 382 -9.95 24.94 5.46
CA ASN A 382 -9.01 24.25 4.57
C ASN A 382 -7.58 24.45 5.08
N ILE A 383 -6.76 23.42 4.93
CA ILE A 383 -5.33 23.47 5.19
C ILE A 383 -4.61 23.25 3.85
N ASP A 384 -3.89 24.27 3.37
CA ASP A 384 -3.03 24.08 2.20
C ASP A 384 -1.97 23.02 2.50
N TYR A 385 -1.75 22.10 1.56
CA TYR A 385 -0.79 21.01 1.73
C TYR A 385 0.63 21.49 2.05
N LYS A 386 1.02 22.68 1.53
CA LYS A 386 2.31 23.30 1.81
C LYS A 386 2.42 23.84 3.24
N MET A 387 1.29 24.22 3.82
CA MET A 387 1.22 24.77 5.18
C MET A 387 1.03 23.68 6.24
N ALA A 388 0.67 22.47 5.84
CA ALA A 388 0.44 21.35 6.75
C ALA A 388 1.62 21.06 7.70
N PRO A 389 2.90 21.09 7.27
CA PRO A 389 4.04 20.91 8.18
C PRO A 389 4.13 22.00 9.25
N LEU A 390 3.86 23.26 8.90
CA LEU A 390 3.86 24.40 9.82
C LEU A 390 2.74 24.28 10.86
N VAL A 391 1.57 23.80 10.44
CA VAL A 391 0.46 23.54 11.37
C VAL A 391 0.84 22.46 12.37
N ILE A 392 1.41 21.35 11.92
CA ILE A 392 1.84 20.27 12.80
C ILE A 392 2.99 20.70 13.71
N GLN A 393 3.96 21.44 13.20
CA GLN A 393 5.05 21.98 14.01
C GLN A 393 4.51 22.84 15.16
N ARG A 394 3.55 23.71 14.88
CA ARG A 394 3.01 24.66 15.84
C ARG A 394 2.09 24.02 16.87
N PHE A 395 1.23 23.09 16.46
CA PHE A 395 0.17 22.53 17.30
C PHE A 395 0.39 21.05 17.67
N GLY A 396 1.27 20.37 16.96
CA GLY A 396 1.58 18.95 17.14
C GLY A 396 0.53 18.00 16.59
N ASP A 397 -0.74 18.40 16.56
CA ASP A 397 -1.87 17.61 16.05
C ASP A 397 -3.02 18.55 15.67
N ILE A 398 -3.77 18.18 14.64
CA ILE A 398 -4.96 18.92 14.18
C ILE A 398 -6.05 18.98 15.28
N ARG A 399 -6.22 17.91 16.04
CA ARG A 399 -7.17 17.89 17.15
C ARG A 399 -6.84 18.96 18.18
N LYS A 400 -5.58 19.09 18.57
CA LYS A 400 -5.13 20.12 19.51
C LYS A 400 -5.35 21.53 18.95
N LEU A 401 -5.10 21.73 17.66
CA LEU A 401 -5.42 22.98 17.00
C LEU A 401 -6.91 23.33 17.16
N VAL A 402 -7.78 22.37 16.86
CA VAL A 402 -9.24 22.58 16.96
C VAL A 402 -9.67 22.85 18.41
N GLU A 403 -9.33 21.97 19.34
CA GLU A 403 -9.81 22.05 20.73
C GLU A 403 -9.17 23.17 21.55
N GLN A 404 -7.89 23.45 21.35
CA GLN A 404 -7.15 24.38 22.20
C GLN A 404 -7.06 25.80 21.63
N THR A 405 -7.28 25.94 20.30
CA THR A 405 -7.11 27.23 19.64
C THR A 405 -8.38 27.69 18.94
N LEU A 406 -8.94 26.86 18.04
CA LEU A 406 -10.10 27.28 17.26
C LEU A 406 -11.38 27.36 18.11
N ASP A 407 -11.65 26.38 18.94
CA ASP A 407 -12.84 26.36 19.79
C ASP A 407 -12.91 27.58 20.72
N PRO A 408 -11.90 27.90 21.54
CA PRO A 408 -11.93 29.09 22.40
C PRO A 408 -12.04 30.39 21.59
N MET A 409 -11.38 30.48 20.44
CA MET A 409 -11.40 31.68 19.61
C MET A 409 -12.79 31.91 18.99
N VAL A 410 -13.39 30.88 18.41
CA VAL A 410 -14.74 30.93 17.83
C VAL A 410 -15.77 31.22 18.93
N ALA A 411 -15.69 30.53 20.06
CA ALA A 411 -16.59 30.74 21.17
C ALA A 411 -16.47 32.19 21.74
N ALA A 412 -15.27 32.72 21.91
CA ALA A 412 -15.06 34.09 22.38
C ALA A 412 -15.63 35.13 21.42
N TYR A 413 -15.42 34.93 20.10
CA TYR A 413 -15.97 35.80 19.09
C TYR A 413 -17.50 35.89 19.17
N PHE A 414 -18.17 34.73 19.15
CA PHE A 414 -19.63 34.73 19.17
C PHE A 414 -20.23 35.16 20.50
N LYS A 415 -19.56 34.90 21.62
CA LYS A 415 -19.95 35.49 22.92
C LYS A 415 -19.91 37.02 22.89
N ASN A 416 -18.89 37.63 22.27
CA ASN A 416 -18.81 39.09 22.09
C ASN A 416 -19.90 39.61 21.16
N VAL A 417 -20.23 38.90 20.09
CA VAL A 417 -21.36 39.23 19.21
C VAL A 417 -22.69 39.14 19.97
N GLY A 418 -22.89 38.10 20.76
CA GLY A 418 -24.09 37.95 21.60
C GLY A 418 -24.32 39.13 22.54
N GLN A 419 -23.29 39.58 23.24
CA GLN A 419 -23.39 40.72 24.18
C GLN A 419 -23.79 42.05 23.49
N ARG A 420 -23.57 42.18 22.19
CA ARG A 420 -23.89 43.39 21.44
C ARG A 420 -25.23 43.34 20.73
N LYS A 421 -25.85 42.21 20.61
CA LYS A 421 -27.07 41.94 19.85
C LYS A 421 -28.17 41.36 20.73
N THR A 422 -29.40 41.71 20.45
CA THR A 422 -30.58 41.07 21.03
C THR A 422 -30.83 39.70 20.34
N LEU A 423 -31.60 38.84 20.98
CA LEU A 423 -31.97 37.54 20.40
C LEU A 423 -32.67 37.69 19.04
N ILE A 424 -33.49 38.74 18.90
CA ILE A 424 -34.21 39.03 17.65
C ILE A 424 -33.24 39.49 16.56
N GLU A 425 -32.29 40.34 16.87
CA GLU A 425 -31.26 40.80 15.93
C GLU A 425 -30.35 39.65 15.47
N LEU A 426 -30.02 38.72 16.37
CA LEU A 426 -29.25 37.52 16.02
C LEU A 426 -29.99 36.63 14.99
N LEU A 427 -31.31 36.62 15.02
CA LEU A 427 -32.11 35.86 14.06
C LEU A 427 -32.30 36.60 12.72
N GLN A 428 -32.53 37.92 12.76
CA GLN A 428 -32.84 38.73 11.59
C GLN A 428 -31.61 39.15 10.79
N GLU A 429 -30.51 39.48 11.47
CA GLU A 429 -29.26 39.94 10.87
C GLU A 429 -28.22 38.80 10.72
N ARG A 430 -28.69 37.58 10.66
CA ARG A 430 -27.81 36.39 10.62
C ARG A 430 -26.78 36.46 9.49
N SER A 431 -27.17 36.88 8.29
CA SER A 431 -26.28 37.03 7.13
C SER A 431 -25.16 38.03 7.38
N ASP A 432 -25.53 39.21 7.92
CA ASP A 432 -24.55 40.27 8.23
C ASP A 432 -23.57 39.83 9.31
N ILE A 433 -24.06 39.10 10.32
CA ILE A 433 -23.21 38.53 11.38
C ILE A 433 -22.24 37.51 10.78
N GLN A 434 -22.70 36.65 9.87
CA GLN A 434 -21.85 35.67 9.19
C GLN A 434 -20.74 36.35 8.38
N GLU A 435 -21.06 37.38 7.57
CA GLU A 435 -20.07 38.09 6.77
C GLU A 435 -19.02 38.80 7.64
N ARG A 436 -19.45 39.47 8.71
CA ARG A 436 -18.53 40.11 9.66
C ARG A 436 -17.67 39.07 10.40
N ALA A 437 -18.27 37.98 10.85
CA ALA A 437 -17.55 36.87 11.48
C ALA A 437 -16.48 36.28 10.53
N MET A 438 -16.85 36.05 9.27
CA MET A 438 -15.93 35.56 8.25
C MET A 438 -14.77 36.51 8.00
N ALA A 439 -15.05 37.82 7.86
CA ALA A 439 -14.02 38.82 7.60
C ALA A 439 -13.04 38.99 8.78
N GLU A 440 -13.56 39.01 10.00
CA GLU A 440 -12.75 39.19 11.20
C GLU A 440 -11.97 37.97 11.60
N MET A 441 -12.59 36.77 11.51
CA MET A 441 -11.95 35.51 11.82
C MET A 441 -10.94 35.05 10.78
N ARG A 442 -11.13 35.42 9.49
CA ARG A 442 -10.20 35.08 8.41
C ARG A 442 -8.77 35.42 8.73
N ARG A 443 -8.53 36.65 9.19
CA ARG A 443 -7.18 37.13 9.55
C ARG A 443 -6.55 36.29 10.66
N ASN A 444 -7.33 35.86 11.62
CA ASN A 444 -6.84 35.03 12.72
C ASN A 444 -6.52 33.60 12.24
N PHE A 445 -7.35 33.05 11.36
CA PHE A 445 -7.12 31.73 10.76
C PHE A 445 -5.88 31.73 9.86
N GLU A 446 -5.68 32.77 9.04
CA GLU A 446 -4.47 32.95 8.23
C GLU A 446 -3.20 33.00 9.10
N GLY A 447 -3.26 33.65 10.26
CA GLY A 447 -2.18 33.65 11.24
C GLY A 447 -1.85 32.28 11.81
N TYR A 448 -2.73 31.29 11.68
CA TYR A 448 -2.52 29.89 12.05
C TYR A 448 -2.25 28.96 10.85
N ASN A 449 -1.99 29.53 9.66
CA ASN A 449 -1.80 28.81 8.40
C ASN A 449 -3.04 28.01 7.96
N LEU A 450 -4.22 28.53 8.26
CA LEU A 450 -5.51 27.96 7.90
C LEU A 450 -6.24 28.90 6.95
N THR A 451 -6.97 28.33 6.00
CA THR A 451 -7.90 29.10 5.14
C THR A 451 -9.32 28.94 5.66
N LEU A 452 -9.92 30.04 6.06
CA LEU A 452 -11.34 30.08 6.44
C LEU A 452 -12.18 30.30 5.18
N ASN A 453 -12.96 29.31 4.80
CA ASN A 453 -13.83 29.36 3.62
C ASN A 453 -15.19 29.96 3.96
N GLU A 454 -15.85 29.41 4.98
CA GLU A 454 -17.19 29.84 5.38
C GLU A 454 -17.39 29.72 6.89
N VAL A 455 -18.24 30.60 7.42
CA VAL A 455 -18.78 30.51 8.77
C VAL A 455 -20.30 30.47 8.65
N LEU A 456 -20.89 29.39 9.09
CA LEU A 456 -22.34 29.17 9.03
C LEU A 456 -22.90 29.20 10.44
N ILE A 457 -23.90 30.04 10.65
CA ILE A 457 -24.60 30.18 11.93
C ILE A 457 -25.92 29.41 11.84
N GLY A 458 -26.13 28.48 12.75
CA GLY A 458 -27.42 27.76 12.86
C GLY A 458 -28.48 28.64 13.55
N THR A 459 -29.66 28.10 13.70
CA THR A 459 -30.73 28.79 14.44
C THR A 459 -30.45 28.65 15.95
N PRO A 460 -30.40 29.76 16.70
CA PRO A 460 -30.24 29.73 18.14
C PRO A 460 -31.32 28.84 18.78
N ARG A 461 -30.91 28.04 19.75
CA ARG A 461 -31.79 27.11 20.48
C ARG A 461 -31.91 27.55 21.93
N ALA A 462 -33.05 27.25 22.51
CA ALA A 462 -33.21 27.42 23.95
C ALA A 462 -32.36 26.39 24.70
N LYS A 463 -31.67 26.81 25.73
CA LYS A 463 -31.01 25.89 26.66
C LYS A 463 -32.09 24.99 27.29
N GLN A 464 -31.74 23.72 27.55
CA GLN A 464 -32.69 22.77 28.14
C GLN A 464 -33.34 23.35 29.41
N GLY A 465 -34.68 23.56 29.38
CA GLY A 465 -35.46 24.10 30.49
C GLY A 465 -35.88 25.58 30.37
N ASP A 466 -35.38 26.30 29.33
CA ASP A 466 -35.79 27.69 29.10
C ASP A 466 -37.01 27.78 28.18
N THR A 467 -38.21 27.85 28.74
CA THR A 467 -39.47 27.98 28.03
C THR A 467 -39.69 29.39 27.46
N GLN A 468 -38.97 30.40 27.93
CA GLN A 468 -39.15 31.80 27.48
C GLN A 468 -38.60 32.00 26.06
N ILE A 469 -37.43 31.46 25.74
CA ILE A 469 -36.86 31.53 24.40
C ILE A 469 -37.75 30.79 23.39
N GLU A 470 -38.28 29.63 23.73
CA GLU A 470 -39.19 28.89 22.86
C GLU A 470 -40.50 29.67 22.61
N THR A 471 -41.00 30.34 23.62
CA THR A 471 -42.21 31.17 23.50
C THR A 471 -41.96 32.36 22.56
N ILE A 472 -40.84 33.05 22.70
CA ILE A 472 -40.44 34.17 21.82
C ILE A 472 -40.22 33.69 20.39
N LEU A 473 -39.53 32.57 20.17
CA LEU A 473 -39.32 31.99 18.85
C LEU A 473 -40.65 31.59 18.17
N ARG A 474 -41.61 31.08 18.94
CA ARG A 474 -42.95 30.78 18.46
C ARG A 474 -43.71 32.05 18.07
N GLN A 475 -43.69 33.09 18.94
CA GLN A 475 -44.32 34.40 18.64
C GLN A 475 -43.71 35.07 17.41
N LEU A 476 -42.40 34.97 17.22
CA LEU A 476 -41.70 35.50 16.04
C LEU A 476 -42.14 34.78 14.76
N ARG A 477 -42.25 33.45 14.80
CA ARG A 477 -42.77 32.67 13.68
C ARG A 477 -44.20 33.03 13.35
N GLU A 478 -45.03 33.18 14.35
CA GLU A 478 -46.42 33.60 14.15
C GLU A 478 -46.55 35.01 13.56
N ARG A 479 -45.69 35.94 14.03
CA ARG A 479 -45.62 37.29 13.42
C ARG A 479 -45.12 37.25 11.97
N GLN A 480 -44.11 36.40 11.68
CA GLN A 480 -43.59 36.28 10.33
C GLN A 480 -44.62 35.68 9.38
N VAL A 481 -45.27 34.61 9.78
CA VAL A 481 -46.35 33.97 9.04
C VAL A 481 -47.50 34.99 8.82
N SER A 482 -47.86 35.79 9.85
CA SER A 482 -48.87 36.81 9.72
C SER A 482 -48.49 37.91 8.75
N ARG A 483 -47.18 38.35 8.72
CA ARG A 483 -46.68 39.30 7.74
C ARG A 483 -46.74 38.77 6.32
N GLU A 484 -46.25 37.55 6.11
CA GLU A 484 -46.29 36.88 4.79
C GLU A 484 -47.71 36.66 4.31
N GLN A 485 -48.64 36.30 5.22
CA GLN A 485 -50.05 36.24 4.90
C GLN A 485 -50.60 37.60 4.48
N LEU A 486 -50.24 38.67 5.20
CA LEU A 486 -50.69 40.02 4.88
C LEU A 486 -50.12 40.51 3.52
N GLU A 487 -48.88 40.21 3.21
CA GLU A 487 -48.28 40.49 1.90
C GLU A 487 -48.94 39.64 0.80
N THR A 488 -49.19 38.37 1.11
CA THR A 488 -49.93 37.47 0.18
C THR A 488 -51.34 37.97 -0.08
N TYR A 489 -52.02 38.46 0.96
CA TYR A 489 -53.35 39.08 0.77
C TYR A 489 -53.29 40.38 -0.05
N ARG A 490 -52.28 41.27 0.20
CA ARG A 490 -52.05 42.48 -0.60
C ARG A 490 -51.77 42.18 -2.06
N THR A 491 -50.90 41.20 -2.33
CA THR A 491 -50.59 40.78 -3.70
C THR A 491 -51.79 40.14 -4.39
N LYS A 492 -52.59 39.35 -3.68
CA LYS A 492 -53.85 38.80 -4.19
C LYS A 492 -54.89 39.89 -4.47
N GLU A 493 -54.99 40.89 -3.58
CA GLU A 493 -55.91 42.02 -3.76
C GLU A 493 -55.46 42.87 -4.96
N ALA A 494 -54.16 43.18 -5.10
CA ALA A 494 -53.59 43.86 -6.25
C ALA A 494 -53.81 43.09 -7.56
N ALA A 495 -53.61 41.76 -7.52
CA ALA A 495 -53.86 40.88 -8.67
C ALA A 495 -55.37 40.86 -9.05
N ALA A 496 -56.27 40.78 -8.05
CA ALA A 496 -57.70 40.83 -8.30
C ALA A 496 -58.17 42.18 -8.84
N GLN A 497 -57.55 43.30 -8.40
CA GLN A 497 -57.83 44.60 -8.97
C GLN A 497 -57.34 44.70 -10.42
N GLN A 498 -56.16 44.21 -10.72
CA GLN A 498 -55.65 44.18 -12.10
C GLN A 498 -56.51 43.26 -12.99
N GLU A 499 -56.96 42.13 -12.48
CA GLU A 499 -57.84 41.25 -13.22
C GLU A 499 -59.21 41.87 -13.50
N ARG A 500 -59.75 42.66 -12.54
CA ARG A 500 -60.98 43.44 -12.79
C ARG A 500 -60.77 44.50 -13.90
N VAL A 501 -59.66 45.27 -13.83
CA VAL A 501 -59.33 46.27 -14.86
C VAL A 501 -59.11 45.59 -16.22
N LEU A 502 -58.45 44.40 -16.24
CA LEU A 502 -58.29 43.63 -17.46
C LEU A 502 -59.62 43.16 -18.05
N ARG A 503 -60.50 42.59 -17.21
CA ARG A 503 -61.83 42.15 -17.65
C ARG A 503 -62.71 43.31 -18.15
N GLU A 504 -62.63 44.49 -17.51
CA GLU A 504 -63.29 45.69 -18.00
C GLU A 504 -62.72 46.18 -19.34
N ALA A 505 -61.36 46.09 -19.49
CA ALA A 505 -60.71 46.45 -20.74
C ALA A 505 -61.06 45.44 -21.86
N GLU A 506 -61.06 44.11 -21.53
CA GLU A 506 -61.50 43.09 -22.48
C GLU A 506 -62.97 43.21 -22.88
N ALA A 507 -63.85 43.56 -21.92
CA ALA A 507 -65.27 43.80 -22.23
C ALA A 507 -65.46 45.02 -23.15
N ARG A 508 -64.69 46.10 -22.90
CA ARG A 508 -64.68 47.29 -23.80
C ARG A 508 -64.08 46.98 -25.18
N ALA A 509 -62.97 46.17 -25.21
CA ALA A 509 -62.37 45.75 -26.47
C ALA A 509 -63.31 44.83 -27.28
N LYS A 510 -64.04 43.89 -26.64
CA LYS A 510 -65.05 43.05 -27.32
C LYS A 510 -66.20 43.89 -27.85
N GLN A 511 -66.60 44.92 -27.11
CA GLN A 511 -67.64 45.84 -27.61
C GLN A 511 -67.16 46.67 -28.81
N GLN A 512 -65.89 47.11 -28.77
CA GLN A 512 -65.24 47.84 -29.87
C GLN A 512 -65.02 46.95 -31.10
N THR A 513 -64.62 45.67 -30.89
CA THR A 513 -64.44 44.71 -31.99
C THR A 513 -65.77 44.34 -32.64
N SER A 514 -66.83 44.21 -31.86
CA SER A 514 -68.19 43.95 -32.42
C SER A 514 -68.69 45.11 -33.28
N ILE A 515 -68.36 46.37 -32.93
CA ILE A 515 -68.69 47.56 -33.73
C ILE A 515 -67.83 47.60 -35.00
N THR A 516 -66.53 47.29 -34.88
CA THR A 516 -65.62 47.28 -36.02
C THR A 516 -65.85 46.09 -36.97
N GLU A 517 -66.26 44.91 -36.44
CA GLU A 517 -66.62 43.76 -37.28
C GLU A 517 -67.88 44.02 -38.13
N SER A 518 -68.85 44.78 -37.57
CA SER A 518 -70.03 45.15 -38.35
C SER A 518 -69.73 46.19 -39.44
N GLU A 519 -68.75 47.10 -39.20
CA GLU A 519 -68.28 48.01 -40.25
C GLU A 519 -67.35 47.36 -41.26
N LEU A 520 -66.53 46.36 -40.83
CA LEU A 520 -65.68 45.63 -41.72
C LEU A 520 -66.43 44.64 -42.62
N ALA A 521 -67.52 44.03 -42.08
CA ALA A 521 -68.37 43.11 -42.86
C ALA A 521 -68.98 43.81 -44.08
N VAL A 522 -69.33 45.10 -43.93
CA VAL A 522 -69.82 45.92 -45.04
C VAL A 522 -68.74 46.22 -46.07
N ARG A 523 -67.50 46.43 -45.63
CA ARG A 523 -66.34 46.73 -46.50
C ARG A 523 -65.72 45.50 -47.16
N ILE A 524 -65.84 44.34 -46.53
CA ILE A 524 -65.34 43.06 -47.09
C ILE A 524 -66.21 42.58 -48.24
N ALA A 525 -67.54 42.86 -48.17
CA ALA A 525 -68.43 42.52 -49.27
C ALA A 525 -68.14 43.29 -50.56
N GLU A 526 -67.59 44.51 -50.46
CA GLU A 526 -67.17 45.33 -51.64
C GLU A 526 -65.81 44.94 -52.23
N ASN A 527 -64.92 44.41 -51.39
CA ASN A 527 -63.56 44.07 -51.84
C ASN A 527 -63.37 42.58 -52.28
N GLN A 528 -64.34 41.70 -51.98
CA GLN A 528 -64.22 40.30 -52.38
C GLN A 528 -64.41 40.02 -53.88
N GLY A 529 -64.99 41.00 -54.56
CA GLY A 529 -65.15 40.92 -56.03
C GLY A 529 -63.87 41.16 -56.84
N SER A 530 -62.92 41.93 -56.29
CA SER A 530 -61.69 42.30 -56.98
C SER A 530 -60.45 41.48 -56.61
N ALA A 531 -60.55 40.77 -55.46
CA ALA A 531 -59.40 39.99 -54.96
C ALA A 531 -59.34 38.53 -55.49
N ALA A 532 -60.44 38.00 -56.02
CA ALA A 532 -60.49 36.62 -56.54
C ALA A 532 -59.68 36.45 -57.85
N VAL A 533 -59.52 37.49 -58.62
CA VAL A 533 -58.78 37.45 -59.87
C VAL A 533 -57.26 37.53 -59.67
N GLN A 534 -56.80 38.22 -58.65
CA GLN A 534 -55.35 38.37 -58.39
C GLN A 534 -54.74 37.19 -57.57
N LYS A 535 -55.57 36.43 -56.82
CA LYS A 535 -55.05 35.29 -56.08
C LYS A 535 -54.70 34.06 -56.95
N ALA A 536 -55.40 33.93 -58.11
CA ALA A 536 -55.16 32.82 -59.01
C ALA A 536 -53.81 32.94 -59.75
N ILE A 537 -53.28 34.14 -59.93
CA ILE A 537 -52.00 34.39 -60.63
C ILE A 537 -50.81 34.21 -59.70
N LYS A 538 -50.95 34.56 -58.42
CA LYS A 538 -49.83 34.43 -57.47
C LYS A 538 -49.64 33.01 -56.94
N ALA A 539 -50.67 32.22 -56.81
CA ALA A 539 -50.59 30.83 -56.36
C ALA A 539 -49.84 29.89 -57.30
N ALA A 540 -49.81 30.21 -58.60
CA ALA A 540 -49.09 29.44 -59.58
C ALA A 540 -47.53 29.72 -59.57
N GLU A 541 -47.15 30.88 -59.10
CA GLU A 541 -45.76 31.34 -59.05
C GLU A 541 -45.03 30.89 -57.76
N GLU A 542 -45.75 30.86 -56.62
CA GLU A 542 -45.19 30.39 -55.35
C GLU A 542 -44.99 28.86 -55.31
N ALA A 543 -45.86 28.11 -55.99
CA ALA A 543 -45.71 26.67 -56.06
C ALA A 543 -44.45 26.23 -56.84
N ARG A 544 -44.01 27.06 -57.80
CA ARG A 544 -42.77 26.79 -58.55
C ARG A 544 -41.49 27.10 -57.77
N GLN A 545 -41.50 28.11 -56.90
CA GLN A 545 -40.33 28.50 -56.09
C GLN A 545 -40.11 27.59 -54.90
N ASN A 546 -41.19 27.09 -54.28
CA ASN A 546 -41.05 26.19 -53.14
C ASN A 546 -40.59 24.78 -53.52
N ALA A 547 -40.90 24.33 -54.73
CA ALA A 547 -40.42 23.03 -55.25
C ALA A 547 -38.91 23.04 -55.55
N ALA A 548 -38.38 24.18 -56.00
CA ALA A 548 -36.95 24.34 -56.25
C ALA A 548 -36.12 24.45 -54.94
N GLY A 549 -36.64 25.17 -53.94
CA GLY A 549 -35.96 25.29 -52.65
C GLY A 549 -35.90 23.99 -51.82
N ALA A 550 -36.96 23.19 -51.92
CA ALA A 550 -36.98 21.90 -51.21
C ALA A 550 -36.03 20.84 -51.83
N ALA A 551 -35.77 20.91 -53.12
CA ALA A 551 -34.82 20.04 -53.77
C ALA A 551 -33.37 20.37 -53.42
N ASP A 552 -33.04 21.68 -53.29
CA ASP A 552 -31.70 22.13 -52.93
C ASP A 552 -31.37 21.87 -51.43
N ALA A 553 -32.36 22.02 -50.56
CA ALA A 553 -32.20 21.74 -49.14
C ALA A 553 -31.91 20.24 -48.86
N LYS A 554 -32.65 19.34 -49.56
CA LYS A 554 -32.40 17.90 -49.44
C LYS A 554 -31.02 17.47 -49.97
N ARG A 555 -30.55 18.16 -51.01
CA ARG A 555 -29.24 17.84 -51.58
C ARG A 555 -28.10 18.25 -50.63
N ARG A 556 -28.20 19.40 -49.99
CA ARG A 556 -27.21 19.88 -49.02
C ARG A 556 -27.21 19.08 -47.70
N LEU A 557 -28.38 18.59 -47.27
CA LEU A 557 -28.47 17.69 -46.12
C LEU A 557 -27.79 16.34 -46.39
N ALA A 558 -28.04 15.75 -47.59
CA ALA A 558 -27.41 14.50 -47.96
C ALA A 558 -25.89 14.60 -48.11
N GLU A 559 -25.39 15.75 -48.62
CA GLU A 559 -23.95 16.02 -48.74
C GLU A 559 -23.29 16.21 -47.38
N ALA A 560 -23.99 16.87 -46.41
CA ALA A 560 -23.52 17.07 -45.07
C ALA A 560 -23.49 15.75 -44.24
N GLU A 561 -24.52 14.92 -44.39
CA GLU A 561 -24.56 13.60 -43.74
C GLU A 561 -23.49 12.64 -44.29
N ALA A 562 -23.24 12.67 -45.60
CA ALA A 562 -22.18 11.86 -46.21
C ALA A 562 -20.79 12.29 -45.68
N PHE A 563 -20.54 13.59 -45.61
CA PHE A 563 -19.28 14.12 -45.09
C PHE A 563 -19.07 13.81 -43.59
N GLN A 564 -20.16 13.87 -42.78
CA GLN A 564 -20.11 13.52 -41.39
C GLN A 564 -19.82 12.03 -41.17
N LEU A 565 -20.44 11.18 -41.97
CA LEU A 565 -20.23 9.72 -41.89
C LEU A 565 -18.79 9.34 -42.26
N GLU A 566 -18.24 10.01 -43.30
CA GLU A 566 -16.87 9.79 -43.73
C GLU A 566 -15.84 10.27 -42.73
N ALA A 567 -16.07 11.44 -42.13
CA ALA A 567 -15.20 12.00 -41.09
C ALA A 567 -15.21 11.15 -39.80
N VAL A 568 -16.38 10.66 -39.38
CA VAL A 568 -16.52 9.77 -38.23
C VAL A 568 -15.87 8.42 -38.49
N GLY A 569 -16.06 7.88 -39.72
CA GLY A 569 -15.44 6.63 -40.13
C GLY A 569 -13.91 6.70 -40.15
N GLN A 570 -13.35 7.78 -40.65
CA GLN A 570 -11.90 7.99 -40.67
C GLN A 570 -11.32 8.21 -39.27
N ALA A 571 -12.05 8.94 -38.41
CA ALA A 571 -11.63 9.16 -37.01
C ALA A 571 -11.66 7.86 -36.20
N GLN A 572 -12.69 7.03 -36.39
CA GLN A 572 -12.78 5.72 -35.74
C GLN A 572 -11.73 4.73 -36.22
N ALA A 573 -11.47 4.70 -37.53
CA ALA A 573 -10.41 3.85 -38.09
C ALA A 573 -9.04 4.23 -37.56
N LYS A 574 -8.75 5.54 -37.48
CA LYS A 574 -7.48 6.05 -36.97
C LYS A 574 -7.32 5.83 -35.47
N ALA A 575 -8.41 5.95 -34.71
CA ALA A 575 -8.42 5.64 -33.28
C ALA A 575 -8.21 4.14 -33.01
N THR A 576 -8.81 3.30 -33.85
CA THR A 576 -8.63 1.84 -33.72
C THR A 576 -7.20 1.43 -34.10
N GLU A 577 -6.65 2.03 -35.15
CA GLU A 577 -5.28 1.78 -35.58
C GLU A 577 -4.25 2.20 -34.53
N LEU A 578 -4.44 3.37 -33.90
CA LEU A 578 -3.60 3.86 -32.82
C LEU A 578 -3.74 3.00 -31.55
N ASN A 579 -4.93 2.53 -31.24
CA ASN A 579 -5.15 1.61 -30.12
C ASN A 579 -4.47 0.25 -30.36
N VAL A 580 -4.63 -0.32 -31.55
CA VAL A 580 -3.98 -1.59 -31.91
C VAL A 580 -2.46 -1.46 -31.89
N ALA A 581 -1.93 -0.33 -32.35
CA ALA A 581 -0.48 -0.05 -32.32
C ALA A 581 0.05 0.17 -30.89
N ALA A 582 -0.72 0.83 -30.04
CA ALA A 582 -0.34 1.07 -28.63
C ALA A 582 -0.28 -0.21 -27.79
N TYR A 583 -1.03 -1.23 -28.18
CA TYR A 583 -1.07 -2.52 -27.48
C TYR A 583 -0.17 -3.60 -28.09
N GLY A 584 0.66 -3.26 -29.07
CA GLY A 584 1.64 -4.18 -29.63
C GLY A 584 1.10 -5.19 -30.64
N GLY A 585 -0.12 -4.98 -31.18
CA GLY A 585 -0.71 -5.79 -32.23
C GLY A 585 -2.14 -6.27 -31.93
N PRO A 586 -2.85 -6.75 -32.95
CA PRO A 586 -4.27 -7.12 -32.85
C PRO A 586 -4.52 -8.29 -31.89
N GLU A 587 -3.58 -9.20 -31.72
CA GLU A 587 -3.72 -10.36 -30.82
C GLU A 587 -3.65 -9.96 -29.35
N LEU A 588 -2.78 -9.02 -29.01
CA LEU A 588 -2.64 -8.53 -27.62
C LEU A 588 -3.84 -7.67 -27.21
N GLN A 589 -4.36 -6.86 -28.11
CA GLN A 589 -5.57 -6.08 -27.86
C GLN A 589 -6.80 -6.97 -27.66
N PHE A 590 -6.91 -8.04 -28.43
CA PHE A 590 -7.99 -9.02 -28.27
C PHE A 590 -7.93 -9.71 -26.91
N GLN A 591 -6.76 -10.17 -26.49
CA GLN A 591 -6.57 -10.80 -25.17
C GLN A 591 -6.92 -9.85 -24.02
N GLN A 592 -6.51 -8.59 -24.11
CA GLN A 592 -6.81 -7.61 -23.08
C GLN A 592 -8.30 -7.26 -23.06
N THR A 593 -8.93 -7.12 -24.21
CA THR A 593 -10.38 -6.85 -24.28
C THR A 593 -11.20 -8.00 -23.70
N VAL A 594 -10.79 -9.24 -23.92
CA VAL A 594 -11.42 -10.43 -23.35
C VAL A 594 -11.25 -10.44 -21.83
N LEU A 595 -10.04 -10.13 -21.32
CA LEU A 595 -9.74 -10.08 -19.89
C LEU A 595 -10.51 -8.96 -19.18
N LEU A 596 -10.62 -7.78 -19.79
CA LEU A 596 -11.39 -6.67 -19.24
C LEU A 596 -12.89 -6.97 -19.19
N ARG A 597 -13.43 -7.60 -20.25
CA ARG A 597 -14.83 -8.03 -20.27
C ARG A 597 -15.12 -9.14 -19.27
N PHE A 598 -14.13 -10.00 -19.00
CA PHE A 598 -14.23 -11.04 -17.99
C PHE A 598 -14.20 -10.44 -16.57
N ALA A 599 -13.31 -9.47 -16.33
CA ALA A 599 -13.25 -8.74 -15.06
C ALA A 599 -14.55 -7.96 -14.80
N GLU A 600 -15.11 -7.30 -15.81
CA GLU A 600 -16.36 -6.55 -15.74
C GLU A 600 -17.58 -7.47 -15.49
N ALA A 601 -17.56 -8.68 -16.02
CA ALA A 601 -18.58 -9.70 -15.76
C ALA A 601 -18.52 -10.24 -14.33
N ILE A 602 -17.33 -10.35 -13.75
CA ILE A 602 -17.12 -10.75 -12.35
C ILE A 602 -17.59 -9.64 -11.41
N GLU A 603 -17.27 -8.39 -11.72
CA GLU A 603 -17.64 -7.23 -10.92
C GLU A 603 -19.17 -7.04 -10.84
N ARG A 604 -19.86 -7.33 -11.94
CA ARG A 604 -21.34 -7.27 -12.00
C ARG A 604 -22.06 -8.49 -11.40
N GLY A 605 -21.34 -9.42 -10.81
CA GLY A 605 -21.91 -10.61 -10.15
C GLY A 605 -22.57 -11.61 -11.10
N GLN A 606 -22.28 -11.54 -12.40
CA GLN A 606 -22.88 -12.40 -13.43
C GLN A 606 -22.14 -13.71 -13.67
N VAL A 607 -20.98 -13.91 -13.02
CA VAL A 607 -20.20 -15.15 -13.11
C VAL A 607 -19.90 -15.66 -11.72
N ALA A 608 -20.41 -16.81 -11.37
CA ALA A 608 -20.09 -17.49 -10.13
C ALA A 608 -18.68 -18.11 -10.22
N LEU A 609 -17.75 -17.61 -9.44
CA LEU A 609 -16.34 -18.07 -9.37
C LEU A 609 -16.13 -19.42 -8.67
N VAL A 610 -17.19 -20.03 -8.16
CA VAL A 610 -17.12 -21.33 -7.52
C VAL A 610 -18.09 -22.27 -8.22
N PRO A 611 -17.61 -23.26 -8.96
CA PRO A 611 -18.48 -24.32 -9.45
C PRO A 611 -18.93 -25.16 -8.25
N SER A 612 -20.22 -25.26 -8.01
CA SER A 612 -20.79 -26.25 -7.13
C SER A 612 -20.54 -27.62 -7.75
N ILE A 613 -19.54 -28.33 -7.24
CA ILE A 613 -19.26 -29.70 -7.63
C ILE A 613 -20.38 -30.57 -7.05
N GLN A 614 -21.33 -30.94 -7.88
CA GLN A 614 -22.13 -32.13 -7.64
C GLN A 614 -21.35 -33.33 -8.16
N VAL A 615 -20.90 -34.15 -7.23
CA VAL A 615 -20.31 -35.44 -7.54
C VAL A 615 -21.43 -36.39 -7.94
N GLY A 616 -21.52 -36.65 -9.22
CA GLY A 616 -22.32 -37.72 -9.80
C GLY A 616 -21.53 -38.35 -10.92
N SER A 617 -21.16 -39.61 -10.71
CA SER A 617 -20.37 -40.45 -11.57
C SER A 617 -20.85 -40.56 -13.00
N SER A 618 -19.97 -40.51 -13.92
CA SER A 618 -19.62 -41.38 -15.05
C SER A 618 -19.25 -40.65 -16.33
N ASP A 619 -18.06 -40.94 -16.78
CA ASP A 619 -17.53 -40.98 -18.13
C ASP A 619 -17.61 -39.73 -19.03
N GLY A 620 -16.43 -39.27 -19.39
CA GLY A 620 -16.19 -38.60 -20.67
C GLY A 620 -15.54 -37.22 -20.59
N ARG A 621 -14.27 -37.20 -20.79
CA ARG A 621 -13.38 -36.09 -21.08
C ARG A 621 -14.05 -34.89 -21.77
N GLY A 622 -14.09 -33.77 -21.06
CA GLY A 622 -14.28 -32.43 -21.63
C GLY A 622 -13.66 -31.43 -20.68
N THR A 623 -12.61 -30.78 -21.12
CA THR A 623 -11.93 -29.76 -20.32
C THR A 623 -12.78 -28.50 -20.22
N ALA A 624 -12.62 -27.74 -19.14
CA ALA A 624 -13.31 -26.45 -18.90
C ALA A 624 -13.20 -25.47 -20.09
N LEU A 625 -12.22 -25.70 -20.97
CA LEU A 625 -12.01 -24.94 -22.21
C LEU A 625 -13.07 -25.25 -23.27
N ASP A 626 -13.54 -26.47 -23.34
CA ASP A 626 -14.57 -26.88 -24.31
C ASP A 626 -15.96 -26.33 -23.92
N ALA A 627 -16.23 -26.21 -22.62
CA ALA A 627 -17.45 -25.57 -22.14
C ALA A 627 -17.43 -24.04 -22.41
N PHE A 628 -16.27 -23.42 -22.34
CA PHE A 628 -16.08 -21.99 -22.63
C PHE A 628 -16.22 -21.71 -24.14
N LEU A 629 -15.65 -22.54 -25.00
CA LEU A 629 -15.80 -22.44 -26.46
C LEU A 629 -17.25 -22.67 -26.90
N ALA A 630 -17.95 -23.63 -26.30
CA ALA A 630 -19.37 -23.88 -26.58
C ALA A 630 -20.26 -22.70 -26.17
N MET A 631 -19.92 -22.01 -25.07
CA MET A 631 -20.64 -20.81 -24.63
C MET A 631 -20.37 -19.60 -25.52
N ALA A 632 -19.15 -19.42 -25.99
CA ALA A 632 -18.78 -18.36 -26.91
C ALA A 632 -19.44 -18.50 -28.29
N VAL A 633 -19.54 -19.72 -28.80
CA VAL A 633 -20.22 -20.01 -30.08
C VAL A 633 -21.75 -19.82 -29.95
N LYS A 634 -22.34 -20.17 -28.81
CA LYS A 634 -23.79 -20.00 -28.58
C LYS A 634 -24.18 -18.52 -28.46
N GLN A 635 -23.30 -17.66 -27.97
CA GLN A 635 -23.53 -16.22 -27.86
C GLN A 635 -23.41 -15.51 -29.22
N GLN A 636 -22.66 -16.05 -30.16
CA GLN A 636 -22.50 -15.51 -31.50
C GLN A 636 -23.67 -15.87 -32.46
N MET A 637 -24.49 -16.88 -32.12
CA MET A 637 -25.64 -17.31 -32.91
C MET A 637 -27.00 -16.71 -32.44
N ALA A 638 -26.99 -15.90 -31.38
CA ALA A 638 -28.19 -15.21 -30.87
C ALA A 638 -28.13 -13.71 -31.21
N ALA A 639 -28.19 -13.37 -32.47
CA ALA A 639 -28.48 -12.01 -32.92
C ALA A 639 -30.02 -11.84 -32.91
N PRO A 640 -30.58 -10.84 -32.27
CA PRO A 640 -32.00 -10.57 -32.35
C PRO A 640 -32.34 -9.89 -33.66
N ALA A 641 -33.38 -10.38 -34.31
CA ALA A 641 -34.01 -9.82 -35.50
C ALA A 641 -34.58 -8.41 -35.22
N PRO A 642 -34.65 -7.53 -36.22
CA PRO A 642 -35.14 -6.17 -36.03
C PRO A 642 -36.65 -6.15 -35.84
N ALA A 643 -37.12 -5.39 -34.84
CA ALA A 643 -38.52 -5.14 -34.57
C ALA A 643 -39.13 -4.20 -35.62
N PRO A 644 -40.42 -4.37 -35.95
CA PRO A 644 -41.07 -3.59 -37.01
C PRO A 644 -41.49 -2.20 -36.50
N ALA A 645 -41.45 -1.25 -37.41
CA ALA A 645 -41.97 0.10 -37.27
C ALA A 645 -43.50 0.08 -37.07
N VAL A 646 -43.96 0.81 -36.07
CA VAL A 646 -45.37 1.24 -35.98
C VAL A 646 -45.42 2.73 -35.76
N SER A 647 -46.07 3.39 -36.74
CA SER A 647 -46.72 4.70 -36.84
C SER A 647 -46.32 5.81 -35.86
#